data_09f8dcfc7a87a0f87dcee99423f2a2ed
#
_entry.id   09f8dcfc7a87a0f87dcee99423f2a2ed
#
_cell.length_a   1.000
_cell.length_b   1.000
_cell.length_c   1.000
_cell.angle_alpha   90.00
_cell.angle_beta   90.00
_cell.angle_gamma   90.00
#
_symmetry.space_group_name_H-M   'P 1'
#
loop_
_entity.id
_entity.type
_entity.pdbx_description
1 polymer ?
#
loop_
_entity_poly.entity_id
_entity_poly.type
_entity_poly.pdbx_seq_one_letter_code
_entity_poly.pdbx_strand_id
1 'polypeptide(L)'
;MTHADEKIPPEAAAIQKRALLKLSILLGATILVVLFYLFVGYQQNLTATILVAGILTAFALVTIVAMYMVKKGWVQQAIWLVFTGMMIIWSLSFLLLAGLGIVLGLSLPIIVILITDSILPPKGITRAAIVATVVGGVTLLIDFYGPESRTQIPATVQAFLPGVIVAIFLIYGLFIAFNFKNYSMRAKLITATAMVAIVSVVAVTVIVGITTRNALVNQVGGNLNSLAGSQALALGEVMAHQINIMETLALNRAVSDAVEAHNTFYEGQTPEEVKAAILQLSQQWRLADSTDRLVLSVVNSTTSQQLITFQQTFPDHNRILLTDAHGALVAASHRPEKFDYSNEEWWRNVSSAGFATVHVSQPYVAADRDEVLVDIAVPVRTRDRTGRSRVSGVLLTSYSLNSLVQILREAAFGQTGHFYLHFPNSRQIEVRGNSTVQLRFIPTNENKLVEDLQLKNLPFLNEVYNGAPSLISQGRVNTLANEPKVDSLGWRVVAVQSEAEALQPVEQQQRTNALLGVIIVLLASITAAVVAQVLVRPIIRLTNTAVLVAEGDLSARAEVTGNDEIGTLALTFNQMTEQMQHSIIDLEKRVTERTHALTTSIEVSRSLSTILDPSQLVTEIVEQVRSAFDYYYVQIYLLDDQEKVLHMRGGTGEAGQLMLARQHQLPIGQGLVGRAAADNTAVFIPDVSQSPDWKSNPLLPDTRAEIAVPIAIGDRVLGVLDVQHDVSEGLTEGDLALLQSVASQVAIAFHNARSFEEARKQAERENRVNIINQKIQQAPTIENVLQVAAKELGDFLGQRLHVQVDWQTLHAGENGNQFVSKE
;
A
#
# COMPACT_ATOMS: atom_id res chain seq x y z
N MET A 1 -43.48 -45.71 48.11
CA MET A 1 -43.64 -45.32 46.71
C MET A 1 -42.25 -45.13 46.15
N THR A 2 -41.74 -46.14 45.50
CA THR A 2 -40.44 -46.26 44.93
C THR A 2 -40.43 -45.56 43.59
N HIS A 3 -39.66 -44.47 43.43
CA HIS A 3 -39.36 -43.90 42.13
C HIS A 3 -38.62 -44.93 41.29
N ALA A 4 -39.31 -45.45 40.29
CA ALA A 4 -38.73 -46.22 39.24
C ALA A 4 -37.71 -45.35 38.48
N ASP A 5 -36.46 -45.79 38.39
CA ASP A 5 -35.43 -45.25 37.51
C ASP A 5 -35.90 -45.42 36.06
N GLU A 6 -36.50 -44.42 35.51
CA GLU A 6 -36.84 -44.34 34.05
C GLU A 6 -35.49 -44.25 33.27
N LYS A 7 -35.03 -45.36 32.74
CA LYS A 7 -33.81 -45.41 31.90
C LYS A 7 -34.01 -44.48 30.71
N ILE A 8 -33.29 -43.36 30.72
CA ILE A 8 -33.24 -42.39 29.62
C ILE A 8 -32.90 -43.18 28.34
N PRO A 9 -33.64 -42.96 27.22
CA PRO A 9 -33.34 -43.61 25.94
C PRO A 9 -31.89 -43.35 25.53
N PRO A 10 -31.18 -44.33 24.95
CA PRO A 10 -29.76 -44.21 24.65
C PRO A 10 -29.40 -43.00 23.77
N GLU A 11 -30.31 -42.57 22.86
CA GLU A 11 -30.15 -41.39 22.03
C GLU A 11 -30.24 -40.09 22.88
N ALA A 12 -31.16 -40.00 23.82
CA ALA A 12 -31.31 -38.85 24.70
C ALA A 12 -30.10 -38.70 25.62
N ALA A 13 -29.57 -39.83 26.14
CA ALA A 13 -28.33 -39.85 26.92
C ALA A 13 -27.11 -39.37 26.12
N ALA A 14 -27.02 -39.73 24.82
CA ALA A 14 -25.95 -39.28 23.94
C ALA A 14 -26.01 -37.79 23.68
N ILE A 15 -27.21 -37.22 23.43
CA ILE A 15 -27.44 -35.79 23.26
C ILE A 15 -27.06 -35.02 24.53
N GLN A 16 -27.50 -35.53 25.70
CA GLN A 16 -27.18 -34.95 27.01
C GLN A 16 -25.67 -34.89 27.27
N LYS A 17 -24.92 -35.96 26.97
CA LYS A 17 -23.48 -36.00 27.10
C LYS A 17 -22.76 -35.02 26.17
N ARG A 18 -23.24 -34.91 24.92
CA ARG A 18 -22.72 -33.93 23.95
C ARG A 18 -22.97 -32.49 24.41
N ALA A 19 -24.15 -32.18 24.90
CA ALA A 19 -24.50 -30.86 25.43
C ALA A 19 -23.60 -30.48 26.61
N LEU A 20 -23.41 -31.36 27.56
CA LEU A 20 -22.53 -31.15 28.72
C LEU A 20 -21.10 -30.88 28.30
N LEU A 21 -20.57 -31.64 27.33
CA LEU A 21 -19.21 -31.44 26.81
C LEU A 21 -19.06 -30.04 26.17
N LYS A 22 -20.01 -29.64 25.30
CA LYS A 22 -19.96 -28.34 24.63
C LYS A 22 -20.08 -27.18 25.62
N LEU A 23 -20.96 -27.27 26.59
CA LEU A 23 -21.12 -26.26 27.64
C LEU A 23 -19.89 -26.20 28.55
N SER A 24 -19.22 -27.32 28.84
CA SER A 24 -17.96 -27.32 29.61
C SER A 24 -16.84 -26.62 28.86
N ILE A 25 -16.73 -26.83 27.55
CA ILE A 25 -15.76 -26.15 26.70
C ILE A 25 -16.05 -24.64 26.63
N LEU A 26 -17.32 -24.29 26.48
CA LEU A 26 -17.77 -22.88 26.47
C LEU A 26 -17.45 -22.19 27.80
N LEU A 27 -17.72 -22.85 28.92
CA LEU A 27 -17.41 -22.35 30.25
C LEU A 27 -15.91 -22.13 30.44
N GLY A 28 -15.08 -23.09 30.04
CA GLY A 28 -13.63 -22.97 30.10
C GLY A 28 -13.10 -21.80 29.26
N ALA A 29 -13.61 -21.66 28.03
CA ALA A 29 -13.27 -20.53 27.16
C ALA A 29 -13.70 -19.19 27.77
N THR A 30 -14.92 -19.11 28.33
CA THR A 30 -15.41 -17.90 28.99
C THR A 30 -14.55 -17.50 30.19
N ILE A 31 -14.15 -18.45 31.03
CA ILE A 31 -13.25 -18.19 32.17
C ILE A 31 -11.91 -17.64 31.69
N LEU A 32 -11.35 -18.21 30.64
CA LEU A 32 -10.07 -17.76 30.08
C LEU A 32 -10.16 -16.32 29.56
N VAL A 33 -11.27 -15.98 28.89
CA VAL A 33 -11.53 -14.61 28.40
C VAL A 33 -11.73 -13.65 29.58
N VAL A 34 -12.43 -14.06 30.65
CA VAL A 34 -12.57 -13.24 31.87
C VAL A 34 -11.22 -12.92 32.49
N LEU A 35 -10.35 -13.92 32.63
CA LEU A 35 -9.00 -13.74 33.18
C LEU A 35 -8.18 -12.79 32.31
N PHE A 36 -8.29 -12.89 30.99
CA PHE A 36 -7.64 -11.99 30.05
C PHE A 36 -8.10 -10.54 30.23
N TYR A 37 -9.42 -10.29 30.29
CA TYR A 37 -9.94 -8.93 30.49
C TYR A 37 -9.60 -8.34 31.87
N LEU A 38 -9.55 -9.15 32.90
CA LEU A 38 -9.10 -8.74 34.24
C LEU A 38 -7.62 -8.36 34.21
N PHE A 39 -6.79 -9.16 33.55
CA PHE A 39 -5.35 -8.89 33.41
C PHE A 39 -5.12 -7.56 32.65
N VAL A 40 -5.77 -7.36 31.50
CA VAL A 40 -5.64 -6.14 30.70
C VAL A 40 -6.18 -4.92 31.50
N GLY A 41 -7.32 -5.09 32.18
CA GLY A 41 -7.91 -4.04 32.98
C GLY A 41 -7.04 -3.59 34.15
N TYR A 42 -6.40 -4.54 34.81
CA TYR A 42 -5.46 -4.25 35.89
C TYR A 42 -4.19 -3.58 35.38
N GLN A 43 -3.60 -4.10 34.32
CA GLN A 43 -2.32 -3.59 33.79
C GLN A 43 -2.44 -2.20 33.16
N GLN A 44 -3.57 -1.89 32.55
CA GLN A 44 -3.80 -0.65 31.79
C GLN A 44 -4.72 0.34 32.54
N ASN A 45 -5.16 -0.03 33.73
CA ASN A 45 -6.11 0.76 34.56
C ASN A 45 -7.41 1.12 33.82
N LEU A 46 -7.95 0.19 33.03
CA LEU A 46 -9.13 0.38 32.20
C LEU A 46 -10.39 -0.16 32.89
N THR A 47 -11.21 0.70 33.43
CA THR A 47 -12.47 0.32 34.14
C THR A 47 -13.46 -0.42 33.25
N ALA A 48 -13.55 -0.07 31.95
CA ALA A 48 -14.45 -0.72 31.01
C ALA A 48 -14.12 -2.21 30.79
N THR A 49 -12.85 -2.58 30.74
CA THR A 49 -12.45 -4.00 30.60
C THR A 49 -12.78 -4.81 31.84
N ILE A 50 -12.71 -4.21 33.04
CA ILE A 50 -13.12 -4.86 34.30
C ILE A 50 -14.65 -5.06 34.34
N LEU A 51 -15.40 -4.08 33.83
CA LEU A 51 -16.88 -4.22 33.71
C LEU A 51 -17.26 -5.35 32.75
N VAL A 52 -16.57 -5.44 31.59
CA VAL A 52 -16.81 -6.53 30.64
C VAL A 52 -16.46 -7.89 31.25
N ALA A 53 -15.38 -7.97 32.03
CA ALA A 53 -15.05 -9.18 32.77
C ALA A 53 -16.16 -9.59 33.75
N GLY A 54 -16.79 -8.61 34.44
CA GLY A 54 -17.96 -8.82 35.31
C GLY A 54 -19.15 -9.38 34.53
N ILE A 55 -19.45 -8.80 33.36
CA ILE A 55 -20.55 -9.27 32.48
C ILE A 55 -20.29 -10.69 31.99
N LEU A 56 -19.06 -11.02 31.58
CA LEU A 56 -18.70 -12.37 31.18
C LEU A 56 -18.73 -13.38 32.35
N THR A 57 -18.44 -12.92 33.57
CA THR A 57 -18.57 -13.77 34.76
C THR A 57 -20.04 -14.11 35.01
N ALA A 58 -20.96 -13.17 34.79
CA ALA A 58 -22.41 -13.46 34.86
C ALA A 58 -22.81 -14.49 33.80
N PHE A 59 -22.22 -14.46 32.60
CA PHE A 59 -22.44 -15.47 31.57
C PHE A 59 -21.90 -16.86 31.97
N ALA A 60 -20.77 -16.91 32.61
CA ALA A 60 -20.26 -18.18 33.16
C ALA A 60 -21.25 -18.79 34.15
N LEU A 61 -21.86 -17.99 35.00
CA LEU A 61 -22.93 -18.46 35.93
C LEU A 61 -24.17 -18.98 35.18
N VAL A 62 -24.60 -18.27 34.13
CA VAL A 62 -25.70 -18.73 33.24
C VAL A 62 -25.37 -20.07 32.62
N THR A 63 -24.12 -20.25 32.17
CA THR A 63 -23.66 -21.50 31.58
C THR A 63 -23.64 -22.65 32.61
N ILE A 64 -23.26 -22.37 33.85
CA ILE A 64 -23.31 -23.38 34.95
C ILE A 64 -24.76 -23.79 35.21
N VAL A 65 -25.69 -22.83 35.28
CA VAL A 65 -27.12 -23.11 35.43
C VAL A 65 -27.64 -23.97 34.29
N ALA A 66 -27.23 -23.67 33.05
CA ALA A 66 -27.59 -24.46 31.88
C ALA A 66 -27.04 -25.90 31.96
N MET A 67 -25.80 -26.09 32.43
CA MET A 67 -25.26 -27.42 32.68
C MET A 67 -26.05 -28.21 33.71
N TYR A 68 -26.53 -27.54 34.74
CA TYR A 68 -27.43 -28.16 35.71
C TYR A 68 -28.77 -28.56 35.09
N MET A 69 -29.39 -27.68 34.27
CA MET A 69 -30.62 -28.00 33.53
C MET A 69 -30.44 -29.20 32.60
N VAL A 70 -29.28 -29.29 31.87
CA VAL A 70 -28.95 -30.42 31.03
C VAL A 70 -28.88 -31.72 31.84
N LYS A 71 -28.27 -31.69 33.02
CA LYS A 71 -28.24 -32.88 33.93
C LYS A 71 -29.65 -33.32 34.34
N LYS A 72 -30.60 -32.40 34.44
CA LYS A 72 -32.03 -32.69 34.73
C LYS A 72 -32.85 -33.11 33.49
N GLY A 73 -32.22 -33.21 32.29
CA GLY A 73 -32.93 -33.61 31.09
C GLY A 73 -33.51 -32.46 30.26
N TRP A 74 -33.40 -31.20 30.71
CA TRP A 74 -33.94 -30.01 30.02
C TRP A 74 -32.94 -29.43 29.01
N VAL A 75 -32.52 -30.30 28.06
CA VAL A 75 -31.39 -30.00 27.17
C VAL A 75 -31.69 -28.84 26.23
N GLN A 76 -32.87 -28.83 25.58
CA GLN A 76 -33.21 -27.77 24.60
C GLN A 76 -33.38 -26.43 25.29
N GLN A 77 -34.05 -26.35 26.44
CA GLN A 77 -34.24 -25.13 27.22
C GLN A 77 -32.90 -24.55 27.69
N ALA A 78 -31.99 -25.43 28.13
CA ALA A 78 -30.66 -25.04 28.56
C ALA A 78 -29.86 -24.39 27.41
N ILE A 79 -29.92 -24.94 26.21
CA ILE A 79 -29.21 -24.39 25.04
C ILE A 79 -29.82 -23.04 24.62
N TRP A 80 -31.16 -22.89 24.66
CA TRP A 80 -31.77 -21.59 24.37
C TRP A 80 -31.46 -20.54 25.46
N LEU A 81 -31.32 -20.95 26.73
CA LEU A 81 -30.90 -20.06 27.81
C LEU A 81 -29.47 -19.53 27.55
N VAL A 82 -28.55 -20.42 27.22
CA VAL A 82 -27.17 -20.02 26.89
C VAL A 82 -27.11 -19.15 25.63
N PHE A 83 -27.90 -19.48 24.60
CA PHE A 83 -27.99 -18.69 23.37
C PHE A 83 -28.47 -17.26 23.65
N THR A 84 -29.58 -17.09 24.36
CA THR A 84 -30.13 -15.77 24.70
C THR A 84 -29.19 -14.98 25.62
N GLY A 85 -28.62 -15.64 26.63
CA GLY A 85 -27.61 -15.03 27.49
C GLY A 85 -26.39 -14.53 26.70
N MET A 86 -25.89 -15.34 25.75
CA MET A 86 -24.78 -14.98 24.88
C MET A 86 -25.11 -13.76 24.00
N MET A 87 -26.30 -13.71 23.39
CA MET A 87 -26.74 -12.56 22.58
C MET A 87 -26.76 -11.25 23.40
N ILE A 88 -27.32 -11.28 24.60
CA ILE A 88 -27.40 -10.10 25.45
C ILE A 88 -26.03 -9.63 25.88
N ILE A 89 -25.19 -10.54 26.33
CA ILE A 89 -23.84 -10.21 26.83
C ILE A 89 -22.92 -9.72 25.72
N TRP A 90 -23.03 -10.34 24.58
CA TRP A 90 -22.29 -9.89 23.39
C TRP A 90 -22.66 -8.44 23.06
N SER A 91 -23.93 -8.15 22.93
CA SER A 91 -24.41 -6.79 22.65
C SER A 91 -23.98 -5.78 23.70
N LEU A 92 -24.04 -6.15 25.01
CA LEU A 92 -23.65 -5.25 26.10
C LEU A 92 -22.14 -4.94 26.11
N SER A 93 -21.30 -5.91 25.77
CA SER A 93 -19.85 -5.72 25.72
C SER A 93 -19.42 -4.68 24.68
N PHE A 94 -20.15 -4.54 23.56
CA PHE A 94 -19.89 -3.56 22.51
C PHE A 94 -20.27 -2.12 22.84
N LEU A 95 -21.18 -1.96 23.78
CA LEU A 95 -21.50 -0.61 24.27
C LEU A 95 -20.35 -0.03 25.13
N LEU A 96 -19.47 -0.89 25.63
CA LEU A 96 -18.37 -0.49 26.51
C LEU A 96 -17.01 -0.41 25.80
N LEU A 97 -16.76 -1.33 24.88
CA LEU A 97 -15.46 -1.47 24.20
C LEU A 97 -15.59 -1.28 22.69
N ALA A 98 -14.64 -0.56 22.10
CA ALA A 98 -14.50 -0.37 20.67
C ALA A 98 -13.26 -1.13 20.13
N GLY A 99 -13.35 -1.59 18.86
CA GLY A 99 -12.25 -2.24 18.16
C GLY A 99 -12.26 -3.77 18.15
N LEU A 100 -13.32 -4.41 18.70
CA LEU A 100 -13.51 -5.87 18.71
C LEU A 100 -14.62 -6.36 17.78
N GLY A 101 -15.34 -5.45 17.15
CA GLY A 101 -16.54 -5.76 16.38
C GLY A 101 -16.35 -6.79 15.29
N ILE A 102 -15.23 -6.69 14.55
CA ILE A 102 -14.92 -7.65 13.48
C ILE A 102 -14.74 -9.06 14.03
N VAL A 103 -13.93 -9.21 15.09
CA VAL A 103 -13.65 -10.52 15.69
C VAL A 103 -14.90 -11.16 16.21
N LEU A 104 -15.64 -10.39 17.00
CA LEU A 104 -16.77 -10.90 17.75
C LEU A 104 -18.00 -11.02 16.83
N GLY A 105 -18.23 -10.08 15.91
CA GLY A 105 -19.35 -10.14 14.98
C GLY A 105 -19.27 -11.33 14.02
N LEU A 106 -18.08 -11.65 13.53
CA LEU A 106 -17.86 -12.81 12.66
C LEU A 106 -17.83 -14.13 13.42
N SER A 107 -17.34 -14.16 14.66
CA SER A 107 -17.27 -15.39 15.45
C SER A 107 -18.59 -15.81 16.05
N LEU A 108 -19.51 -14.89 16.27
CA LEU A 108 -20.80 -15.16 16.92
C LEU A 108 -21.65 -16.22 16.22
N PRO A 109 -21.94 -16.14 14.91
CA PRO A 109 -22.68 -17.19 14.21
C PRO A 109 -21.99 -18.55 14.29
N ILE A 110 -20.66 -18.56 14.24
CA ILE A 110 -19.84 -19.76 14.30
C ILE A 110 -20.00 -20.45 15.65
N ILE A 111 -19.84 -19.69 16.73
CA ILE A 111 -19.97 -20.20 18.10
C ILE A 111 -21.37 -20.75 18.35
N VAL A 112 -22.39 -20.05 17.84
CA VAL A 112 -23.79 -20.47 17.98
C VAL A 112 -24.05 -21.77 17.25
N ILE A 113 -23.60 -21.92 16.02
CA ILE A 113 -23.73 -23.18 15.28
C ILE A 113 -23.01 -24.31 16.00
N LEU A 114 -21.78 -24.08 16.50
CA LEU A 114 -21.02 -25.06 17.28
C LEU A 114 -21.76 -25.58 18.52
N ILE A 115 -22.44 -24.68 19.24
CA ILE A 115 -23.17 -25.02 20.45
C ILE A 115 -24.48 -25.75 20.11
N THR A 116 -25.22 -25.26 19.11
CA THR A 116 -26.56 -25.72 18.78
C THR A 116 -26.59 -26.97 17.92
N ASP A 117 -25.53 -27.20 17.09
CA ASP A 117 -25.43 -28.35 16.21
C ASP A 117 -25.49 -29.65 17.02
N SER A 118 -26.16 -30.65 16.47
CA SER A 118 -26.40 -31.99 17.06
C SER A 118 -27.17 -32.00 18.40
N ILE A 119 -27.70 -30.87 18.84
CA ILE A 119 -28.51 -30.76 20.06
C ILE A 119 -29.92 -30.25 19.75
N LEU A 120 -30.03 -29.18 18.96
CA LEU A 120 -31.30 -28.62 18.54
C LEU A 120 -31.81 -29.27 17.24
N PRO A 121 -33.12 -29.32 17.02
CA PRO A 121 -33.69 -29.75 15.75
C PRO A 121 -33.25 -28.80 14.64
N PRO A 122 -33.18 -29.25 13.36
CA PRO A 122 -32.68 -28.47 12.23
C PRO A 122 -33.29 -27.07 12.08
N LYS A 123 -34.60 -26.94 12.36
CA LYS A 123 -35.29 -25.63 12.37
C LYS A 123 -34.77 -24.70 13.48
N GLY A 124 -34.39 -25.27 14.62
CA GLY A 124 -33.85 -24.54 15.77
C GLY A 124 -32.47 -24.01 15.46
N ILE A 125 -31.60 -24.85 14.86
CA ILE A 125 -30.25 -24.47 14.47
C ILE A 125 -30.29 -23.30 13.47
N THR A 126 -31.14 -23.41 12.44
CA THR A 126 -31.27 -22.35 11.42
C THR A 126 -31.72 -21.01 12.03
N ARG A 127 -32.73 -21.06 12.95
CA ARG A 127 -33.20 -19.84 13.64
C ARG A 127 -32.08 -19.21 14.48
N ALA A 128 -31.40 -20.03 15.28
CA ALA A 128 -30.30 -19.54 16.12
C ALA A 128 -29.17 -18.93 15.26
N ALA A 129 -28.80 -19.56 14.14
CA ALA A 129 -27.78 -19.07 13.23
C ALA A 129 -28.18 -17.72 12.57
N ILE A 130 -29.42 -17.58 12.11
CA ILE A 130 -29.91 -16.33 11.53
C ILE A 130 -29.86 -15.20 12.57
N VAL A 131 -30.37 -15.44 13.78
CA VAL A 131 -30.34 -14.42 14.85
C VAL A 131 -28.91 -14.05 15.21
N ALA A 132 -28.03 -15.02 15.35
CA ALA A 132 -26.61 -14.77 15.62
C ALA A 132 -25.92 -13.96 14.51
N THR A 133 -26.26 -14.23 13.24
CA THR A 133 -25.73 -13.47 12.10
C THR A 133 -26.22 -12.03 12.10
N VAL A 134 -27.50 -11.80 12.38
CA VAL A 134 -28.06 -10.45 12.48
C VAL A 134 -27.43 -9.68 13.65
N VAL A 135 -27.34 -10.31 14.83
CA VAL A 135 -26.69 -9.69 16.01
C VAL A 135 -25.20 -9.42 15.72
N GLY A 136 -24.51 -10.35 15.09
CA GLY A 136 -23.12 -10.16 14.67
C GLY A 136 -22.95 -8.98 13.71
N GLY A 137 -23.86 -8.84 12.73
CA GLY A 137 -23.88 -7.71 11.81
C GLY A 137 -24.16 -6.37 12.49
N VAL A 138 -25.15 -6.34 13.38
CA VAL A 138 -25.44 -5.14 14.21
C VAL A 138 -24.26 -4.77 15.08
N THR A 139 -23.58 -5.74 15.66
CA THR A 139 -22.38 -5.57 16.48
C THR A 139 -21.26 -4.88 15.68
N LEU A 140 -21.08 -5.30 14.45
CA LEU A 140 -20.11 -4.66 13.52
C LEU A 140 -20.48 -3.22 13.21
N LEU A 141 -21.75 -2.95 12.92
CA LEU A 141 -22.23 -1.60 12.68
C LEU A 141 -22.03 -0.69 13.91
N ILE A 142 -22.30 -1.20 15.10
CA ILE A 142 -22.06 -0.45 16.34
C ILE A 142 -20.57 -0.20 16.55
N ASP A 143 -19.69 -1.13 16.19
CA ASP A 143 -18.25 -0.93 16.34
C ASP A 143 -17.72 0.15 15.41
N PHE A 144 -18.26 0.25 14.20
CA PHE A 144 -17.85 1.25 13.22
C PHE A 144 -18.48 2.64 13.42
N TYR A 145 -19.75 2.70 13.78
CA TYR A 145 -20.53 3.94 13.81
C TYR A 145 -20.98 4.35 15.22
N GLY A 146 -20.63 3.57 16.23
CA GLY A 146 -21.02 3.86 17.62
C GLY A 146 -20.27 5.05 18.20
N PRO A 147 -20.72 5.54 19.37
CA PRO A 147 -20.18 6.73 20.00
C PRO A 147 -18.67 6.64 20.28
N GLU A 148 -17.95 7.75 20.10
CA GLU A 148 -16.52 7.84 20.39
C GLU A 148 -16.19 7.74 21.89
N SER A 149 -17.20 7.85 22.76
CA SER A 149 -17.04 7.72 24.20
C SER A 149 -16.68 6.32 24.71
N ARG A 150 -16.70 5.32 23.83
CA ARG A 150 -16.32 3.93 24.16
C ARG A 150 -14.82 3.82 24.37
N THR A 151 -14.44 2.97 25.32
CA THR A 151 -13.02 2.73 25.61
C THR A 151 -12.35 2.00 24.44
N GLN A 152 -11.36 2.62 23.84
CA GLN A 152 -10.54 2.00 22.81
C GLN A 152 -9.66 0.91 23.42
N ILE A 153 -9.55 -0.23 22.74
CA ILE A 153 -8.65 -1.28 23.16
C ILE A 153 -7.21 -0.83 22.88
N PRO A 154 -6.26 -1.04 23.81
CA PRO A 154 -4.87 -0.67 23.63
C PRO A 154 -4.29 -1.22 22.34
N ALA A 155 -3.44 -0.44 21.66
CA ALA A 155 -2.81 -0.82 20.39
C ALA A 155 -2.03 -2.15 20.47
N THR A 156 -1.43 -2.43 21.62
CA THR A 156 -0.76 -3.71 21.90
C THR A 156 -1.70 -4.90 21.81
N VAL A 157 -2.94 -4.76 22.29
CA VAL A 157 -3.96 -5.82 22.20
C VAL A 157 -4.52 -5.90 20.79
N GLN A 158 -4.72 -4.76 20.13
CA GLN A 158 -5.17 -4.71 18.73
C GLN A 158 -4.20 -5.41 17.77
N ALA A 159 -2.90 -5.34 18.01
CA ALA A 159 -1.88 -5.99 17.19
C ALA A 159 -2.00 -7.54 17.20
N PHE A 160 -2.51 -8.14 18.28
CA PHE A 160 -2.73 -9.58 18.37
C PHE A 160 -4.06 -10.05 17.78
N LEU A 161 -5.02 -9.15 17.59
CA LEU A 161 -6.36 -9.48 17.10
C LEU A 161 -6.37 -10.26 15.77
N PRO A 162 -5.60 -9.90 14.73
CA PRO A 162 -5.54 -10.67 13.50
C PRO A 162 -5.08 -12.12 13.71
N GLY A 163 -4.10 -12.32 14.58
CA GLY A 163 -3.61 -13.67 14.94
C GLY A 163 -4.69 -14.49 15.66
N VAL A 164 -5.44 -13.88 16.57
CA VAL A 164 -6.56 -14.53 17.27
C VAL A 164 -7.67 -14.91 16.30
N ILE A 165 -7.99 -14.01 15.35
CA ILE A 165 -8.99 -14.28 14.29
C ILE A 165 -8.55 -15.51 13.48
N VAL A 166 -7.33 -15.52 12.99
CA VAL A 166 -6.77 -16.63 12.20
C VAL A 166 -6.79 -17.93 13.03
N ALA A 167 -6.41 -17.89 14.31
CA ALA A 167 -6.45 -19.05 15.19
C ALA A 167 -7.89 -19.59 15.38
N ILE A 168 -8.87 -18.72 15.60
CA ILE A 168 -10.28 -19.11 15.72
C ILE A 168 -10.75 -19.76 14.43
N PHE A 169 -10.43 -19.19 13.26
CA PHE A 169 -10.81 -19.76 11.98
C PHE A 169 -10.11 -21.08 11.68
N LEU A 170 -8.84 -21.24 12.06
CA LEU A 170 -8.12 -22.50 11.94
C LEU A 170 -8.75 -23.59 12.82
N ILE A 171 -9.02 -23.27 14.08
CA ILE A 171 -9.68 -24.20 15.01
C ILE A 171 -11.06 -24.58 14.48
N TYR A 172 -11.81 -23.60 13.98
CA TYR A 172 -13.12 -23.86 13.37
C TYR A 172 -13.02 -24.67 12.10
N GLY A 173 -12.05 -24.38 11.24
CA GLY A 173 -11.79 -25.13 10.01
C GLY A 173 -11.45 -26.59 10.30
N LEU A 174 -10.58 -26.82 11.29
CA LEU A 174 -10.25 -28.16 11.78
C LEU A 174 -11.50 -28.86 12.36
N PHE A 175 -12.27 -28.16 13.17
CA PHE A 175 -13.51 -28.71 13.72
C PHE A 175 -14.52 -29.11 12.63
N ILE A 176 -14.69 -28.26 11.63
CA ILE A 176 -15.52 -28.59 10.45
C ILE A 176 -14.95 -29.82 9.74
N ALA A 177 -13.64 -29.83 9.47
CA ALA A 177 -12.99 -30.92 8.76
C ALA A 177 -13.18 -32.27 9.50
N PHE A 178 -13.00 -32.29 10.82
CA PHE A 178 -13.20 -33.50 11.66
C PHE A 178 -14.68 -33.96 11.69
N ASN A 179 -15.61 -33.00 11.72
CA ASN A 179 -17.03 -33.33 11.82
C ASN A 179 -17.73 -33.34 10.45
N PHE A 180 -17.03 -33.04 9.35
CA PHE A 180 -17.60 -32.87 8.02
C PHE A 180 -18.39 -34.11 7.54
N LYS A 181 -17.93 -35.29 7.92
CA LYS A 181 -18.64 -36.57 7.59
C LYS A 181 -20.03 -36.64 8.22
N ASN A 182 -20.22 -36.04 9.37
CA ASN A 182 -21.46 -36.10 10.15
C ASN A 182 -22.48 -35.01 9.79
N TYR A 183 -22.07 -34.00 9.01
CA TYR A 183 -22.94 -32.92 8.63
C TYR A 183 -23.90 -33.33 7.50
N SER A 184 -25.13 -32.81 7.57
CA SER A 184 -26.07 -32.89 6.46
C SER A 184 -25.50 -32.16 5.23
N MET A 185 -25.91 -32.55 4.05
CA MET A 185 -25.45 -31.94 2.79
C MET A 185 -25.67 -30.42 2.77
N ARG A 186 -26.77 -29.95 3.39
CA ARG A 186 -27.02 -28.50 3.55
C ARG A 186 -25.96 -27.83 4.43
N ALA A 187 -25.70 -28.43 5.58
CA ALA A 187 -24.70 -27.90 6.48
C ALA A 187 -23.31 -27.91 5.85
N LYS A 188 -22.96 -28.98 5.11
CA LYS A 188 -21.70 -29.07 4.35
C LYS A 188 -21.55 -27.93 3.35
N LEU A 189 -22.58 -27.63 2.58
CA LEU A 189 -22.58 -26.62 1.54
C LEU A 189 -22.48 -25.19 2.15
N ILE A 190 -23.31 -24.93 3.15
CA ILE A 190 -23.32 -23.63 3.85
C ILE A 190 -21.99 -23.38 4.55
N THR A 191 -21.49 -24.37 5.31
CA THR A 191 -20.24 -24.21 6.06
C THR A 191 -19.03 -24.10 5.14
N ALA A 192 -18.96 -24.88 4.05
CA ALA A 192 -17.87 -24.81 3.09
C ALA A 192 -17.84 -23.47 2.35
N THR A 193 -18.97 -23.00 1.86
CA THR A 193 -19.06 -21.71 1.16
C THR A 193 -18.82 -20.53 2.09
N ALA A 194 -19.39 -20.55 3.29
CA ALA A 194 -19.15 -19.53 4.31
C ALA A 194 -17.67 -19.50 4.70
N MET A 195 -17.05 -20.65 4.90
CA MET A 195 -15.63 -20.74 5.22
C MET A 195 -14.74 -20.19 4.12
N VAL A 196 -15.00 -20.56 2.85
CA VAL A 196 -14.25 -20.03 1.71
C VAL A 196 -14.42 -18.52 1.61
N ALA A 197 -15.65 -18.00 1.74
CA ALA A 197 -15.91 -16.56 1.71
C ALA A 197 -15.18 -15.83 2.84
N ILE A 198 -15.25 -16.33 4.06
CA ILE A 198 -14.58 -15.73 5.21
C ILE A 198 -13.06 -15.75 5.05
N VAL A 199 -12.48 -16.90 4.69
CA VAL A 199 -11.03 -17.02 4.50
C VAL A 199 -10.57 -16.09 3.38
N SER A 200 -11.30 -16.01 2.28
CA SER A 200 -10.98 -15.12 1.17
C SER A 200 -11.05 -13.66 1.59
N VAL A 201 -12.11 -13.24 2.29
CA VAL A 201 -12.26 -11.87 2.77
C VAL A 201 -11.16 -11.50 3.77
N VAL A 202 -10.88 -12.39 4.73
CA VAL A 202 -9.82 -12.15 5.72
C VAL A 202 -8.45 -12.07 5.03
N ALA A 203 -8.15 -13.01 4.13
CA ALA A 203 -6.88 -13.01 3.39
C ALA A 203 -6.71 -11.71 2.58
N VAL A 204 -7.73 -11.32 1.82
CA VAL A 204 -7.70 -10.07 1.04
C VAL A 204 -7.55 -8.86 1.95
N THR A 205 -8.32 -8.79 3.04
CA THR A 205 -8.27 -7.65 3.98
C THR A 205 -6.89 -7.52 4.63
N VAL A 206 -6.30 -8.65 5.04
CA VAL A 206 -4.95 -8.66 5.64
C VAL A 206 -3.89 -8.30 4.61
N ILE A 207 -3.92 -8.92 3.43
CA ILE A 207 -2.93 -8.66 2.37
C ILE A 207 -3.03 -7.19 1.91
N VAL A 208 -4.24 -6.71 1.61
CA VAL A 208 -4.46 -5.32 1.21
C VAL A 208 -4.07 -4.37 2.33
N GLY A 209 -4.40 -4.70 3.60
CA GLY A 209 -4.02 -3.89 4.74
C GLY A 209 -2.51 -3.73 4.89
N ILE A 210 -1.76 -4.83 4.81
CA ILE A 210 -0.29 -4.81 4.91
C ILE A 210 0.32 -4.07 3.70
N THR A 211 -0.12 -4.39 2.49
CA THR A 211 0.45 -3.78 1.28
C THR A 211 0.15 -2.28 1.21
N THR A 212 -1.08 -1.86 1.53
CA THR A 212 -1.45 -0.44 1.55
C THR A 212 -0.71 0.31 2.65
N ARG A 213 -0.59 -0.28 3.86
CA ARG A 213 0.19 0.32 4.94
C ARG A 213 1.64 0.53 4.52
N ASN A 214 2.29 -0.50 4.00
CA ASN A 214 3.69 -0.42 3.57
C ASN A 214 3.88 0.57 2.41
N ALA A 215 2.97 0.56 1.44
CA ALA A 215 2.98 1.50 0.32
C ALA A 215 2.85 2.94 0.81
N LEU A 216 1.91 3.20 1.72
CA LEU A 216 1.69 4.55 2.26
C LEU A 216 2.85 5.01 3.15
N VAL A 217 3.38 4.15 4.01
CA VAL A 217 4.58 4.45 4.82
C VAL A 217 5.75 4.83 3.91
N ASN A 218 5.98 4.08 2.84
CA ASN A 218 7.03 4.38 1.88
C ASN A 218 6.76 5.67 1.11
N GLN A 219 5.52 5.90 0.71
CA GLN A 219 5.13 7.13 0.01
C GLN A 219 5.27 8.35 0.90
N VAL A 220 4.72 8.31 2.12
CA VAL A 220 4.82 9.43 3.07
C VAL A 220 6.26 9.64 3.49
N GLY A 221 6.99 8.56 3.79
CA GLY A 221 8.40 8.63 4.13
C GLY A 221 9.26 9.21 3.00
N GLY A 222 8.99 8.83 1.75
CA GLY A 222 9.62 9.41 0.57
C GLY A 222 9.29 10.90 0.38
N ASN A 223 8.05 11.29 0.62
CA ASN A 223 7.62 12.69 0.60
C ASN A 223 8.31 13.49 1.70
N LEU A 224 8.41 12.94 2.92
CA LEU A 224 9.14 13.54 4.03
C LEU A 224 10.62 13.76 3.68
N ASN A 225 11.24 12.79 3.03
CA ASN A 225 12.63 12.91 2.58
C ASN A 225 12.80 14.05 1.58
N SER A 226 11.92 14.12 0.59
CA SER A 226 11.92 15.22 -0.39
C SER A 226 11.68 16.56 0.25
N LEU A 227 10.77 16.62 1.22
CA LEU A 227 10.42 17.83 1.95
C LEU A 227 11.59 18.27 2.85
N ALA A 228 12.19 17.36 3.63
CA ALA A 228 13.36 17.65 4.44
C ALA A 228 14.52 18.15 3.58
N GLY A 229 14.76 17.51 2.43
CA GLY A 229 15.78 17.90 1.47
C GLY A 229 15.54 19.28 0.87
N SER A 230 14.31 19.57 0.42
CA SER A 230 13.97 20.88 -0.15
C SER A 230 14.09 22.01 0.89
N GLN A 231 13.66 21.77 2.13
CA GLN A 231 13.79 22.75 3.20
C GLN A 231 15.26 22.95 3.63
N ALA A 232 16.04 21.88 3.65
CA ALA A 232 17.46 21.95 3.93
C ALA A 232 18.20 22.76 2.86
N LEU A 233 17.85 22.58 1.60
CA LEU A 233 18.37 23.35 0.48
C LEU A 233 17.98 24.83 0.60
N ALA A 234 16.71 25.12 0.89
CA ALA A 234 16.23 26.49 1.08
C ALA A 234 17.00 27.21 2.20
N LEU A 235 17.20 26.51 3.32
CA LEU A 235 17.99 27.06 4.43
C LEU A 235 19.45 27.27 4.01
N GLY A 236 20.02 26.36 3.26
CA GLY A 236 21.37 26.46 2.73
C GLY A 236 21.57 27.68 1.85
N GLU A 237 20.63 27.92 0.93
CA GLU A 237 20.66 29.12 0.06
C GLU A 237 20.54 30.41 0.86
N VAL A 238 19.67 30.44 1.88
CA VAL A 238 19.55 31.60 2.75
C VAL A 238 20.85 31.83 3.52
N MET A 239 21.44 30.77 4.12
CA MET A 239 22.72 30.90 4.83
C MET A 239 23.83 31.33 3.89
N ALA A 240 23.94 30.80 2.68
CA ALA A 240 24.88 31.23 1.68
C ALA A 240 24.71 32.71 1.35
N HIS A 241 23.47 33.14 1.22
CA HIS A 241 23.15 34.54 0.94
C HIS A 241 23.60 35.45 2.07
N GLN A 242 23.36 35.07 3.36
CA GLN A 242 23.81 35.86 4.51
C GLN A 242 25.34 35.92 4.58
N ILE A 243 26.01 34.81 4.33
CA ILE A 243 27.48 34.79 4.27
C ILE A 243 27.98 35.70 3.14
N ASN A 244 27.38 35.65 1.94
CA ASN A 244 27.76 36.45 0.80
C ASN A 244 27.51 37.96 1.03
N ILE A 245 26.44 38.32 1.77
CA ILE A 245 26.20 39.69 2.19
C ILE A 245 27.35 40.18 3.09
N MET A 246 27.78 39.33 4.05
CA MET A 246 28.90 39.69 4.94
C MET A 246 30.23 39.78 4.19
N GLU A 247 30.49 38.85 3.24
CA GLU A 247 31.69 38.94 2.40
C GLU A 247 31.66 40.22 1.55
N THR A 248 30.49 40.60 1.04
CA THR A 248 30.32 41.83 0.25
C THR A 248 30.57 43.08 1.13
N LEU A 249 30.10 43.07 2.39
CA LEU A 249 30.36 44.13 3.33
C LEU A 249 31.85 44.21 3.67
N ALA A 250 32.53 43.06 3.81
CA ALA A 250 33.97 43.00 4.03
C ALA A 250 34.83 43.54 2.88
N LEU A 251 34.28 43.52 1.64
CA LEU A 251 34.89 44.09 0.45
C LEU A 251 34.67 45.61 0.34
N ASN A 252 33.83 46.20 1.20
CA ASN A 252 33.58 47.62 1.20
C ASN A 252 34.89 48.39 1.48
N ARG A 253 35.17 49.39 0.68
CA ARG A 253 36.40 50.20 0.80
C ARG A 253 36.55 50.86 2.17
N ALA A 254 35.45 51.34 2.72
CA ALA A 254 35.54 52.00 4.05
C ALA A 254 35.89 51.00 5.17
N VAL A 255 35.43 49.72 5.03
CA VAL A 255 35.81 48.65 5.96
C VAL A 255 37.29 48.28 5.82
N SER A 256 37.75 48.11 4.58
CA SER A 256 39.17 47.77 4.32
C SER A 256 40.13 48.92 4.70
N ASP A 257 39.77 50.16 4.35
CA ASP A 257 40.57 51.35 4.72
C ASP A 257 40.67 51.55 6.22
N ALA A 258 39.58 51.34 6.98
CA ALA A 258 39.56 51.39 8.43
C ALA A 258 40.47 50.35 9.07
N VAL A 259 40.42 49.12 8.59
CA VAL A 259 41.29 48.04 9.09
C VAL A 259 42.74 48.30 8.75
N GLU A 260 43.05 48.80 7.59
CA GLU A 260 44.39 49.13 7.15
C GLU A 260 44.97 50.28 7.94
N ALA A 261 44.19 51.35 8.17
CA ALA A 261 44.58 52.43 9.04
C ALA A 261 44.91 51.98 10.46
N HIS A 262 44.14 51.01 10.99
CA HIS A 262 44.38 50.44 12.31
C HIS A 262 45.65 49.57 12.33
N ASN A 263 45.85 48.77 11.32
CA ASN A 263 47.06 47.93 11.21
C ASN A 263 48.35 48.75 11.06
N THR A 264 48.30 49.88 10.35
CA THR A 264 49.47 50.79 10.21
C THR A 264 49.92 51.35 11.53
N PHE A 265 49.05 51.43 12.55
CA PHE A 265 49.42 51.83 13.89
C PHE A 265 50.46 50.88 14.53
N TYR A 266 50.48 49.65 14.18
CA TYR A 266 51.38 48.61 14.65
C TYR A 266 52.59 48.39 13.74
N GLU A 267 52.70 49.08 12.62
CA GLU A 267 53.85 48.91 11.71
C GLU A 267 55.15 49.22 12.40
N GLY A 268 56.11 48.31 12.36
CA GLY A 268 57.45 48.43 12.95
C GLY A 268 57.52 47.99 14.44
N GLN A 269 56.41 47.57 15.07
CA GLN A 269 56.39 47.03 16.42
C GLN A 269 56.61 45.51 16.39
N THR A 270 57.21 44.97 17.43
CA THR A 270 57.31 43.51 17.63
C THR A 270 55.97 42.91 18.02
N PRO A 271 55.73 41.62 17.84
CA PRO A 271 54.49 40.94 18.23
C PRO A 271 54.19 41.12 19.75
N GLU A 272 55.17 41.11 20.56
CA GLU A 272 55.09 41.33 22.03
C GLU A 272 54.63 42.74 22.38
N GLU A 273 55.19 43.77 21.72
CA GLU A 273 54.76 45.16 21.86
C GLU A 273 53.33 45.39 21.41
N VAL A 274 52.93 44.82 20.27
CA VAL A 274 51.55 44.85 19.77
C VAL A 274 50.58 44.22 20.79
N LYS A 275 50.95 43.05 21.31
CA LYS A 275 50.12 42.33 22.29
C LYS A 275 49.99 43.11 23.59
N ALA A 276 51.09 43.77 24.06
CA ALA A 276 51.09 44.64 25.25
C ALA A 276 50.19 45.86 25.03
N ALA A 277 50.26 46.50 23.84
CA ALA A 277 49.43 47.66 23.51
C ALA A 277 47.91 47.25 23.46
N ILE A 278 47.55 46.11 22.83
CA ILE A 278 46.19 45.64 22.81
C ILE A 278 45.68 45.27 24.21
N LEU A 279 46.51 44.65 25.02
CA LEU A 279 46.15 44.36 26.42
C LEU A 279 45.88 45.65 27.25
N GLN A 280 46.69 46.70 27.06
CA GLN A 280 46.48 48.01 27.71
C GLN A 280 45.14 48.61 27.22
N LEU A 281 44.91 48.67 25.95
CA LEU A 281 43.62 49.12 25.36
C LEU A 281 42.43 48.30 25.84
N SER A 282 42.57 46.99 25.98
CA SER A 282 41.55 46.14 26.55
C SER A 282 41.21 46.42 27.99
N GLN A 283 42.21 46.71 28.79
CA GLN A 283 42.04 47.18 30.21
C GLN A 283 41.35 48.54 30.28
N GLN A 284 41.76 49.48 29.45
CA GLN A 284 41.15 50.81 29.37
C GLN A 284 39.69 50.67 28.92
N TRP A 285 39.40 49.85 27.81
CA TRP A 285 38.08 49.60 27.33
C TRP A 285 37.11 49.05 28.37
N ARG A 286 37.60 48.16 29.23
CA ARG A 286 36.81 47.54 30.30
C ARG A 286 36.42 48.54 31.39
N LEU A 287 37.30 49.46 31.69
CA LEU A 287 37.12 50.50 32.75
C LEU A 287 36.39 51.73 32.18
N ALA A 288 36.41 51.93 30.86
CA ALA A 288 35.88 53.13 30.24
C ALA A 288 34.36 53.19 30.35
N ASP A 289 33.85 54.40 30.52
CA ASP A 289 32.42 54.67 30.35
C ASP A 289 32.04 54.96 28.86
N SER A 290 30.76 55.22 28.56
CA SER A 290 30.30 55.52 27.24
C SER A 290 30.79 56.86 26.65
N THR A 291 31.38 57.70 27.47
CA THR A 291 31.91 59.03 27.06
C THR A 291 33.40 58.98 26.86
N ASP A 292 34.08 57.91 27.22
CA ASP A 292 35.52 57.77 27.06
C ASP A 292 35.92 57.90 25.58
N ARG A 293 37.06 58.58 25.39
CA ARG A 293 37.58 58.88 24.05
C ARG A 293 37.85 57.62 23.22
N LEU A 294 38.33 56.56 23.85
CA LEU A 294 38.60 55.31 23.20
C LEU A 294 37.29 54.71 22.74
N VAL A 295 36.24 54.66 23.58
CA VAL A 295 34.94 54.12 23.25
C VAL A 295 34.31 54.92 22.10
N LEU A 296 34.33 56.24 22.22
CA LEU A 296 33.79 57.15 21.18
C LEU A 296 34.53 57.01 19.83
N SER A 297 35.86 56.82 19.86
CA SER A 297 36.64 56.65 18.61
C SER A 297 36.29 55.38 17.85
N VAL A 298 35.89 54.34 18.53
CA VAL A 298 35.44 53.07 17.91
C VAL A 298 33.96 53.13 17.52
N VAL A 299 33.09 53.44 18.50
CA VAL A 299 31.63 53.31 18.29
C VAL A 299 31.08 54.44 17.41
N ASN A 300 31.67 55.63 17.43
CA ASN A 300 31.21 56.74 16.58
C ASN A 300 32.04 56.93 15.29
N SER A 301 32.93 55.99 14.99
CA SER A 301 33.71 56.02 13.75
C SER A 301 32.79 55.99 12.52
N THR A 302 33.24 56.53 11.41
CA THR A 302 32.50 56.51 10.13
C THR A 302 32.15 55.05 9.74
N THR A 303 33.07 54.11 9.99
CA THR A 303 32.88 52.69 9.73
C THR A 303 31.81 52.14 10.66
N SER A 304 31.81 52.47 11.97
CA SER A 304 30.75 52.03 12.89
C SER A 304 29.37 52.57 12.47
N GLN A 305 29.27 53.77 11.99
CA GLN A 305 28.01 54.31 11.46
C GLN A 305 27.52 53.53 10.24
N GLN A 306 28.43 53.11 9.37
CA GLN A 306 28.07 52.22 8.26
C GLN A 306 27.62 50.85 8.74
N LEU A 307 28.26 50.25 9.75
CA LEU A 307 27.83 49.01 10.36
C LEU A 307 26.44 49.12 11.00
N ILE A 308 26.16 50.27 11.65
CA ILE A 308 24.84 50.58 12.21
C ILE A 308 23.77 50.67 11.08
N THR A 309 24.11 51.41 10.03
CA THR A 309 23.23 51.54 8.88
C THR A 309 22.96 50.17 8.24
N PHE A 310 24.00 49.33 8.12
CA PHE A 310 23.86 47.97 7.62
C PHE A 310 22.94 47.15 8.54
N GLN A 311 23.15 47.19 9.85
CA GLN A 311 22.30 46.50 10.82
C GLN A 311 20.84 46.94 10.76
N GLN A 312 20.58 48.22 10.55
CA GLN A 312 19.21 48.76 10.36
C GLN A 312 18.58 48.24 9.07
N THR A 313 19.37 48.04 8.04
CA THR A 313 18.91 47.51 6.75
C THR A 313 18.67 45.99 6.80
N PHE A 314 19.51 45.29 7.58
CA PHE A 314 19.48 43.85 7.78
C PHE A 314 19.32 43.50 9.27
N PRO A 315 18.12 43.58 9.85
CA PRO A 315 17.89 43.47 11.28
C PRO A 315 18.29 42.14 11.91
N ASP A 316 18.34 41.08 11.12
CA ASP A 316 18.77 39.74 11.60
C ASP A 316 20.27 39.70 11.96
N HIS A 317 21.05 40.69 11.52
CA HIS A 317 22.44 40.86 11.90
C HIS A 317 22.51 41.70 13.17
N ASN A 318 22.36 41.02 14.31
CA ASN A 318 22.16 41.69 15.60
C ASN A 318 23.40 42.46 16.15
N ARG A 319 24.60 41.98 15.92
CA ARG A 319 25.83 42.58 16.38
C ARG A 319 26.89 42.47 15.29
N ILE A 320 27.47 43.55 14.92
CA ILE A 320 28.53 43.58 13.90
C ILE A 320 29.79 44.14 14.52
N LEU A 321 30.87 43.41 14.38
CA LEU A 321 32.19 43.77 14.90
C LEU A 321 33.22 43.72 13.78
N LEU A 322 34.14 44.67 13.77
CA LEU A 322 35.28 44.71 12.86
C LEU A 322 36.55 44.70 13.69
N THR A 323 37.44 43.77 13.44
CA THR A 323 38.74 43.69 14.10
C THR A 323 39.85 43.86 13.09
N ASP A 324 41.01 44.22 13.54
CA ASP A 324 42.24 44.31 12.78
C ASP A 324 42.95 42.94 12.64
N ALA A 325 44.17 42.94 12.07
CA ALA A 325 44.97 41.73 11.85
C ALA A 325 45.46 41.10 13.17
N HIS A 326 45.35 41.77 14.29
CA HIS A 326 45.80 41.33 15.61
C HIS A 326 44.64 41.00 16.57
N GLY A 327 43.40 41.17 16.11
CA GLY A 327 42.19 40.90 16.89
C GLY A 327 41.69 42.09 17.73
N ALA A 328 42.29 43.25 17.59
CA ALA A 328 41.83 44.44 18.28
C ALA A 328 40.59 45.02 17.55
N LEU A 329 39.68 45.57 18.35
CA LEU A 329 38.42 46.12 17.85
C LEU A 329 38.65 47.42 17.06
N VAL A 330 38.20 47.50 15.84
CA VAL A 330 38.29 48.66 14.95
C VAL A 330 36.99 49.43 14.89
N ALA A 331 35.90 48.75 14.74
CA ALA A 331 34.56 49.33 14.65
C ALA A 331 33.51 48.35 15.16
N ALA A 332 32.36 48.83 15.60
CA ALA A 332 31.26 48.02 16.04
C ALA A 332 29.92 48.73 15.88
N SER A 333 28.87 47.98 15.60
CA SER A 333 27.51 48.52 15.52
C SER A 333 26.95 48.96 16.89
N HIS A 334 27.51 48.44 17.98
CA HIS A 334 27.25 48.83 19.35
C HIS A 334 28.47 48.47 20.20
N ARG A 335 28.61 49.07 21.39
CA ARG A 335 29.74 48.81 22.26
C ARG A 335 29.75 47.33 22.71
N PRO A 336 30.76 46.55 22.32
CA PRO A 336 30.92 45.19 22.84
C PRO A 336 31.64 45.17 24.18
N GLU A 337 31.54 44.03 24.91
CA GLU A 337 32.20 43.86 26.20
C GLU A 337 33.71 43.78 26.08
N LYS A 338 34.23 43.22 25.01
CA LYS A 338 35.66 43.00 24.79
C LYS A 338 36.20 43.96 23.76
N PHE A 339 37.50 44.28 23.88
CA PHE A 339 38.24 44.99 22.86
C PHE A 339 39.17 44.06 22.07
N ASP A 340 39.70 43.01 22.74
CA ASP A 340 40.60 42.02 22.18
C ASP A 340 39.85 40.71 21.89
N TYR A 341 39.89 40.28 20.65
CA TYR A 341 39.25 39.07 20.13
C TYR A 341 40.26 38.04 19.61
N SER A 342 41.58 38.28 19.80
CA SER A 342 42.63 37.39 19.26
C SER A 342 42.56 35.97 19.78
N ASN A 343 41.95 35.75 20.96
CA ASN A 343 41.75 34.43 21.55
C ASN A 343 40.42 33.78 21.21
N GLU A 344 39.51 34.48 20.54
CA GLU A 344 38.24 33.92 20.16
C GLU A 344 38.38 32.89 19.01
N GLU A 345 37.58 31.81 19.05
CA GLU A 345 37.67 30.73 18.09
C GLU A 345 37.40 31.20 16.65
N TRP A 346 36.34 31.99 16.47
CA TRP A 346 35.96 32.54 15.18
C TRP A 346 37.09 33.43 14.59
N TRP A 347 37.73 34.23 15.40
CA TRP A 347 38.79 35.08 14.92
C TRP A 347 40.03 34.27 14.51
N ARG A 348 40.45 33.32 15.33
CA ARG A 348 41.59 32.43 15.02
C ARG A 348 41.33 31.61 13.75
N ASN A 349 40.12 31.06 13.57
CA ASN A 349 39.76 30.26 12.42
C ASN A 349 39.83 31.07 11.12
N VAL A 350 39.44 32.36 11.15
CA VAL A 350 39.46 33.21 9.96
C VAL A 350 40.84 33.87 9.73
N SER A 351 41.58 34.24 10.78
CA SER A 351 42.85 34.97 10.68
C SER A 351 44.05 34.06 10.40
N SER A 352 44.08 32.82 10.92
CA SER A 352 45.26 31.95 10.93
C SER A 352 45.39 31.04 9.71
N ALA A 353 44.34 30.88 8.91
CA ALA A 353 44.39 30.01 7.74
C ALA A 353 44.98 30.77 6.55
N GLY A 354 46.04 30.26 5.96
CA GLY A 354 46.60 30.73 4.66
C GLY A 354 45.59 30.79 3.52
N PHE A 355 44.48 30.10 3.67
CA PHE A 355 43.24 30.21 2.92
C PHE A 355 42.14 30.69 3.89
N ALA A 356 42.12 31.97 4.18
CA ALA A 356 41.09 32.54 5.06
C ALA A 356 39.69 32.15 4.59
N THR A 357 39.08 31.26 5.34
CA THR A 357 37.72 30.76 5.10
C THR A 357 36.75 31.46 6.01
N VAL A 358 35.49 31.53 5.57
CA VAL A 358 34.41 32.00 6.43
C VAL A 358 34.24 31.01 7.58
N HIS A 359 34.06 31.55 8.79
CA HIS A 359 33.72 30.75 9.95
C HIS A 359 32.28 31.04 10.38
N VAL A 360 31.53 30.01 10.64
CA VAL A 360 30.20 30.10 11.22
C VAL A 360 30.20 29.29 12.51
N SER A 361 29.86 29.96 13.63
CA SER A 361 29.86 29.32 14.95
C SER A 361 28.73 28.28 15.09
N GLN A 362 28.83 27.48 16.14
CA GLN A 362 27.67 26.69 16.59
C GLN A 362 26.62 27.63 17.19
N PRO A 363 25.32 27.29 17.04
CA PRO A 363 24.23 28.08 17.59
C PRO A 363 24.33 28.20 19.12
N TYR A 364 24.03 29.38 19.61
CA TYR A 364 23.98 29.68 21.04
C TYR A 364 22.82 30.62 21.37
N VAL A 365 22.37 30.61 22.62
CA VAL A 365 21.34 31.53 23.10
C VAL A 365 21.99 32.81 23.55
N ALA A 366 21.52 33.96 23.09
CA ALA A 366 22.00 35.25 23.52
C ALA A 366 21.68 35.47 25.00
N ALA A 367 22.68 35.98 25.75
CA ALA A 367 22.51 36.16 27.18
C ALA A 367 21.54 37.31 27.55
N ASP A 368 21.35 38.27 26.64
CA ASP A 368 20.55 39.48 26.79
C ASP A 368 19.18 39.42 26.13
N ARG A 369 18.96 38.39 25.33
CA ARG A 369 17.72 38.18 24.54
C ARG A 369 17.41 36.69 24.45
N ASP A 370 16.17 36.34 24.42
CA ASP A 370 15.73 34.94 24.22
C ASP A 370 15.77 34.61 22.73
N GLU A 371 16.96 34.79 22.10
CA GLU A 371 17.19 34.55 20.68
C GLU A 371 18.32 33.56 20.47
N VAL A 372 18.17 32.70 19.44
CA VAL A 372 19.23 31.80 19.01
C VAL A 372 20.04 32.46 17.91
N LEU A 373 21.31 32.62 18.15
CA LEU A 373 22.25 33.30 17.26
C LEU A 373 23.33 32.33 16.77
N VAL A 374 23.92 32.69 15.63
CA VAL A 374 25.17 32.14 15.11
C VAL A 374 26.09 33.29 14.74
N ASP A 375 27.36 33.12 15.00
CA ASP A 375 28.36 34.14 14.61
C ASP A 375 28.89 33.76 13.20
N ILE A 376 28.80 34.71 12.25
CA ILE A 376 29.38 34.62 10.94
C ILE A 376 30.57 35.55 10.87
N ALA A 377 31.77 34.97 10.76
CA ALA A 377 33.00 35.75 10.65
C ALA A 377 33.59 35.59 9.25
N VAL A 378 33.89 36.71 8.62
CA VAL A 378 34.44 36.75 7.26
C VAL A 378 35.77 37.53 7.25
N PRO A 379 36.74 37.12 6.42
CA PRO A 379 38.01 37.84 6.33
C PRO A 379 37.86 39.16 5.59
N VAL A 380 38.35 40.24 6.16
CA VAL A 380 38.60 41.49 5.45
C VAL A 380 39.94 41.39 4.77
N ARG A 381 39.97 41.52 3.46
CA ARG A 381 41.18 41.35 2.65
C ARG A 381 41.63 42.69 2.09
N THR A 382 42.89 42.97 2.24
CA THR A 382 43.57 44.09 1.55
C THR A 382 44.71 43.56 0.69
N ARG A 383 45.23 44.37 -0.23
CA ARG A 383 46.37 44.04 -1.03
C ARG A 383 47.64 44.60 -0.39
N ASP A 384 48.65 43.80 -0.23
CA ASP A 384 49.97 44.28 0.23
C ASP A 384 50.66 45.08 -0.87
N ARG A 385 51.84 45.67 -0.54
CA ARG A 385 52.63 46.45 -1.52
C ARG A 385 53.07 45.65 -2.73
N THR A 386 52.99 44.32 -2.70
CA THR A 386 53.32 43.43 -3.80
C THR A 386 52.08 43.03 -4.60
N GLY A 387 50.87 43.50 -4.25
CA GLY A 387 49.61 43.18 -4.91
C GLY A 387 48.99 41.87 -4.44
N ARG A 388 49.57 41.14 -3.46
CA ARG A 388 49.06 39.89 -2.94
C ARG A 388 47.95 40.19 -1.93
N SER A 389 46.86 39.43 -2.00
CA SER A 389 45.78 39.50 -1.06
C SER A 389 46.21 38.92 0.31
N ARG A 390 46.00 39.68 1.38
CA ARG A 390 46.22 39.24 2.79
C ARG A 390 44.96 39.48 3.62
N VAL A 391 44.77 38.68 4.65
CA VAL A 391 43.76 38.96 5.65
C VAL A 391 44.29 40.08 6.55
N SER A 392 43.64 41.21 6.58
CA SER A 392 44.01 42.37 7.33
C SER A 392 43.11 42.62 8.55
N GLY A 393 41.99 41.89 8.62
CA GLY A 393 41.08 41.94 9.75
C GLY A 393 39.95 40.94 9.58
N VAL A 394 39.06 40.89 10.53
CA VAL A 394 37.90 39.98 10.51
C VAL A 394 36.66 40.80 10.80
N LEU A 395 35.65 40.62 9.95
CA LEU A 395 34.32 41.16 10.14
C LEU A 395 33.43 40.06 10.69
N LEU A 396 32.81 40.26 11.83
CA LEU A 396 31.90 39.33 12.48
C LEU A 396 30.49 39.91 12.51
N THR A 397 29.51 39.09 12.33
CA THR A 397 28.14 39.39 12.74
C THR A 397 27.56 38.25 13.57
N SER A 398 26.72 38.59 14.52
CA SER A 398 25.84 37.61 15.18
C SER A 398 24.50 37.63 14.48
N TYR A 399 24.22 36.57 13.75
CA TYR A 399 23.03 36.43 12.91
C TYR A 399 21.93 35.66 13.66
N SER A 400 20.71 36.19 13.67
CA SER A 400 19.54 35.53 14.28
C SER A 400 19.00 34.41 13.42
N LEU A 401 18.78 33.23 13.99
CA LEU A 401 18.17 32.11 13.31
C LEU A 401 16.64 32.21 13.21
N ASN A 402 16.05 33.29 13.74
CA ASN A 402 14.59 33.43 13.75
C ASN A 402 13.99 33.42 12.36
N SER A 403 14.61 34.05 11.37
CA SER A 403 14.16 34.05 9.97
C SER A 403 14.24 32.69 9.33
N LEU A 404 15.29 31.90 9.62
CA LEU A 404 15.43 30.52 9.17
C LEU A 404 14.36 29.61 9.78
N VAL A 405 14.12 29.79 11.08
CA VAL A 405 13.07 29.05 11.80
C VAL A 405 11.68 29.40 11.25
N GLN A 406 11.49 30.66 10.85
CA GLN A 406 10.22 31.09 10.24
C GLN A 406 9.95 30.37 8.91
N ILE A 407 10.96 30.19 8.06
CA ILE A 407 10.85 29.42 6.81
C ILE A 407 10.37 28.00 7.09
N LEU A 408 10.99 27.31 8.06
CA LEU A 408 10.59 25.96 8.45
C LEU A 408 9.19 25.92 9.08
N ARG A 409 8.80 26.98 9.79
CA ARG A 409 7.47 27.09 10.39
C ARG A 409 6.38 27.23 9.36
N GLU A 410 6.61 28.03 8.33
CA GLU A 410 5.68 28.22 7.23
C GLU A 410 5.57 26.98 6.34
N ALA A 411 6.61 26.15 6.33
CA ALA A 411 6.64 24.88 5.63
C ALA A 411 6.01 23.73 6.41
N ALA A 412 5.48 23.96 7.63
CA ALA A 412 4.79 22.93 8.40
C ALA A 412 3.67 22.28 7.58
N PHE A 413 3.49 20.99 7.74
CA PHE A 413 2.60 20.18 6.90
C PHE A 413 1.72 19.28 7.76
N GLY A 414 0.51 19.01 7.27
CA GLY A 414 -0.46 18.21 8.02
C GLY A 414 -0.83 18.86 9.37
N GLN A 415 -1.21 18.03 10.33
CA GLN A 415 -1.56 18.47 11.70
C GLN A 415 -0.40 18.27 12.68
N THR A 416 0.38 17.21 12.50
CA THR A 416 1.49 16.84 13.39
C THR A 416 2.86 17.04 12.74
N GLY A 417 2.87 17.26 11.41
CA GLY A 417 4.09 17.42 10.64
C GLY A 417 4.83 18.72 11.00
N HIS A 418 6.08 18.61 11.40
CA HIS A 418 6.91 19.73 11.78
C HIS A 418 8.38 19.41 11.53
N PHE A 419 9.22 20.44 11.70
CA PHE A 419 10.65 20.34 11.47
C PHE A 419 11.44 20.55 12.75
N TYR A 420 12.62 19.94 12.76
CA TYR A 420 13.70 20.27 13.67
C TYR A 420 14.91 20.74 12.86
N LEU A 421 15.56 21.79 13.30
CA LEU A 421 16.89 22.16 12.82
C LEU A 421 17.92 21.55 13.76
N HIS A 422 18.63 20.58 13.26
CA HIS A 422 19.58 19.75 13.99
C HIS A 422 21.02 20.23 13.72
N PHE A 423 21.83 20.29 14.76
CA PHE A 423 23.23 20.77 14.74
C PHE A 423 24.21 19.66 15.14
N PRO A 424 25.46 19.68 14.67
CA PRO A 424 26.46 18.64 14.95
C PRO A 424 26.77 18.39 16.45
N ASN A 425 26.48 19.37 17.32
CA ASN A 425 26.74 19.29 18.75
C ASN A 425 25.61 18.66 19.56
N SER A 426 24.76 17.83 18.94
CA SER A 426 23.58 17.20 19.54
C SER A 426 22.60 18.22 20.13
N ARG A 427 22.50 19.39 19.55
CA ARG A 427 21.49 20.40 19.83
C ARG A 427 20.49 20.47 18.66
N GLN A 428 19.30 20.92 18.98
CA GLN A 428 18.26 21.13 17.97
C GLN A 428 17.37 22.31 18.34
N ILE A 429 16.76 22.89 17.33
CA ILE A 429 15.66 23.82 17.45
C ILE A 429 14.39 23.10 16.97
N GLU A 430 13.38 23.02 17.84
CA GLU A 430 12.06 22.52 17.46
C GLU A 430 11.27 23.65 16.80
N VAL A 431 10.75 23.38 15.60
CA VAL A 431 9.95 24.35 14.85
C VAL A 431 8.51 23.87 14.83
N ARG A 432 7.74 24.24 15.85
CA ARG A 432 6.34 23.83 15.98
C ARG A 432 5.45 25.00 16.38
N GLY A 433 4.47 25.32 15.57
CA GLY A 433 3.47 26.35 15.86
C GLY A 433 4.11 27.72 16.17
N ASN A 434 3.48 28.48 17.06
CA ASN A 434 3.95 29.81 17.49
C ASN A 434 4.88 29.81 18.71
N SER A 435 5.50 28.67 19.02
CA SER A 435 6.42 28.55 20.15
C SER A 435 7.66 29.44 19.97
N THR A 436 8.18 29.97 21.05
CA THR A 436 9.48 30.66 21.06
C THR A 436 10.58 29.72 20.59
N VAL A 437 11.54 30.26 19.83
CA VAL A 437 12.67 29.47 19.33
C VAL A 437 13.56 29.10 20.52
N GLN A 438 13.68 27.81 20.80
CA GLN A 438 14.48 27.30 21.90
C GLN A 438 15.52 26.31 21.40
N LEU A 439 16.76 26.51 21.80
CA LEU A 439 17.84 25.58 21.54
C LEU A 439 17.85 24.52 22.66
N ARG A 440 17.63 23.26 22.30
CA ARG A 440 17.56 22.13 23.23
C ARG A 440 18.63 21.09 22.94
N PHE A 441 19.03 20.35 23.98
CA PHE A 441 19.77 19.09 23.76
C PHE A 441 18.85 17.99 23.32
N ILE A 442 19.32 17.18 22.39
CA ILE A 442 18.59 16.03 21.87
C ILE A 442 18.80 14.84 22.80
N PRO A 443 17.76 14.08 23.18
CA PRO A 443 17.93 12.81 23.86
C PRO A 443 18.82 11.84 23.05
N THR A 444 19.64 11.05 23.73
CA THR A 444 20.64 10.18 23.10
C THR A 444 20.01 9.17 22.11
N ASN A 445 18.82 8.66 22.44
CA ASN A 445 18.08 7.76 21.58
C ASN A 445 17.63 8.44 20.26
N GLU A 446 17.18 9.68 20.31
CA GLU A 446 16.73 10.46 19.15
C GLU A 446 17.91 10.88 18.28
N ASN A 447 19.02 11.30 18.89
CA ASN A 447 20.25 11.62 18.18
C ASN A 447 20.74 10.41 17.37
N LYS A 448 20.66 9.21 17.96
CA LYS A 448 21.01 7.97 17.29
C LYS A 448 20.13 7.70 16.06
N LEU A 449 18.84 8.03 16.08
CA LEU A 449 17.96 7.87 14.93
C LEU A 449 18.39 8.77 13.77
N VAL A 450 18.77 10.02 14.06
CA VAL A 450 19.29 10.95 13.04
C VAL A 450 20.64 10.47 12.49
N GLU A 451 21.50 9.93 13.35
CA GLU A 451 22.77 9.31 12.93
C GLU A 451 22.53 8.05 12.08
N ASP A 452 21.60 7.20 12.46
CA ASP A 452 21.24 5.99 11.69
C ASP A 452 20.70 6.33 10.29
N LEU A 453 19.88 7.36 10.16
CA LEU A 453 19.44 7.88 8.87
C LEU A 453 20.61 8.25 7.98
N GLN A 454 21.65 8.84 8.57
CA GLN A 454 22.84 9.25 7.85
C GLN A 454 23.73 8.06 7.48
N LEU A 455 24.10 7.24 8.47
CA LEU A 455 25.08 6.17 8.32
C LEU A 455 24.56 5.07 7.37
N LYS A 456 23.27 4.78 7.44
CA LYS A 456 22.62 3.75 6.62
C LYS A 456 22.06 4.31 5.30
N ASN A 457 22.20 5.62 5.07
CA ASN A 457 21.66 6.33 3.91
C ASN A 457 20.18 6.00 3.66
N LEU A 458 19.38 5.97 4.71
CA LEU A 458 17.97 5.67 4.63
C LEU A 458 17.18 6.94 4.26
N PRO A 459 16.18 6.84 3.38
CA PRO A 459 15.34 7.99 3.05
C PRO A 459 14.47 8.42 4.23
N PHE A 460 14.05 7.48 5.07
CA PHE A 460 13.28 7.74 6.28
C PHE A 460 13.38 6.56 7.26
N LEU A 461 12.95 6.79 8.49
CA LEU A 461 12.74 5.78 9.54
C LEU A 461 11.31 5.86 10.06
N ASN A 462 10.77 4.74 10.51
CA ASN A 462 9.53 4.67 11.27
C ASN A 462 9.85 4.14 12.67
N GLU A 463 10.02 5.07 13.61
CA GLU A 463 10.47 4.78 14.97
C GLU A 463 9.83 5.75 15.97
N VAL A 464 10.06 5.50 17.27
CA VAL A 464 9.56 6.38 18.31
C VAL A 464 10.46 7.62 18.42
N TYR A 465 9.88 8.79 18.13
CA TYR A 465 10.53 10.09 18.25
C TYR A 465 9.71 10.98 19.19
N ASN A 466 10.40 11.64 20.14
CA ASN A 466 9.76 12.48 21.16
C ASN A 466 8.59 11.76 21.88
N GLY A 467 8.76 10.45 22.14
CA GLY A 467 7.79 9.62 22.85
C GLY A 467 6.58 9.15 22.03
N ALA A 468 6.50 9.43 20.72
CA ALA A 468 5.44 9.02 19.85
C ALA A 468 5.96 8.28 18.59
N PRO A 469 5.27 7.23 18.14
CA PRO A 469 5.59 6.59 16.86
C PRO A 469 5.49 7.60 15.72
N SER A 470 6.57 7.74 14.97
CA SER A 470 6.71 8.80 13.97
C SER A 470 7.51 8.36 12.75
N LEU A 471 7.16 8.90 11.60
CA LEU A 471 7.98 8.88 10.41
C LEU A 471 8.97 10.04 10.48
N ILE A 472 10.24 9.73 10.29
CA ILE A 472 11.35 10.67 10.46
C ILE A 472 12.18 10.64 9.19
N SER A 473 12.51 11.80 8.66
CA SER A 473 13.44 11.94 7.56
C SER A 473 14.36 13.14 7.79
N GLN A 474 15.45 13.23 7.04
CA GLN A 474 16.40 14.34 7.17
C GLN A 474 16.93 14.83 5.82
N GLY A 475 17.21 16.11 5.73
CA GLY A 475 17.95 16.73 4.64
C GLY A 475 19.19 17.44 5.20
N ARG A 476 20.34 17.29 4.51
CA ARG A 476 21.55 18.04 4.84
C ARG A 476 21.41 19.47 4.30
N VAL A 477 21.69 20.45 5.13
CA VAL A 477 21.73 21.86 4.72
C VAL A 477 22.93 22.06 3.80
N ASN A 478 22.66 22.36 2.54
CA ASN A 478 23.62 22.62 1.50
C ASN A 478 23.03 23.61 0.50
N THR A 479 23.81 24.03 -0.49
CA THR A 479 23.34 24.87 -1.60
C THR A 479 23.30 24.08 -2.89
N LEU A 480 22.58 24.58 -3.90
CA LEU A 480 22.59 24.00 -5.25
C LEU A 480 24.00 23.91 -5.85
N ALA A 481 24.84 24.88 -5.51
CA ALA A 481 26.23 24.94 -5.96
C ALA A 481 27.19 24.10 -5.08
N ASN A 482 26.69 23.44 -4.01
CA ASN A 482 27.49 22.74 -3.00
C ASN A 482 28.63 23.62 -2.45
N GLU A 483 28.29 24.84 -2.01
CA GLU A 483 29.28 25.77 -1.47
C GLU A 483 29.90 25.23 -0.16
N PRO A 484 31.23 25.04 -0.11
CA PRO A 484 31.90 24.42 1.05
C PRO A 484 31.61 25.15 2.36
N LYS A 485 31.42 26.47 2.32
CA LYS A 485 31.15 27.32 3.50
C LYS A 485 29.81 27.01 4.16
N VAL A 486 28.82 26.50 3.40
CA VAL A 486 27.52 26.07 3.93
C VAL A 486 27.56 24.58 4.24
N ASP A 487 28.14 23.79 3.36
CA ASP A 487 28.22 22.33 3.53
C ASP A 487 29.00 21.93 4.79
N SER A 488 30.05 22.71 5.15
CA SER A 488 30.82 22.49 6.37
C SER A 488 30.06 22.74 7.68
N LEU A 489 28.90 23.40 7.66
CA LEU A 489 28.08 23.61 8.87
C LEU A 489 27.58 22.28 9.45
N GLY A 490 27.39 21.28 8.59
CA GLY A 490 26.88 19.97 9.01
C GLY A 490 25.45 20.01 9.56
N TRP A 491 24.73 21.12 9.35
CA TRP A 491 23.35 21.27 9.80
C TRP A 491 22.41 20.36 9.03
N ARG A 492 21.31 19.98 9.68
CA ARG A 492 20.30 19.10 9.08
C ARG A 492 18.91 19.59 9.41
N VAL A 493 18.03 19.48 8.46
CA VAL A 493 16.59 19.64 8.66
C VAL A 493 16.01 18.25 8.86
N VAL A 494 15.41 18.00 10.00
CA VAL A 494 14.72 16.75 10.32
C VAL A 494 13.21 17.00 10.22
N ALA A 495 12.55 16.32 9.31
CA ALA A 495 11.10 16.33 9.17
C ALA A 495 10.50 15.15 9.95
N VAL A 496 9.49 15.44 10.76
CA VAL A 496 8.82 14.45 11.60
C VAL A 496 7.32 14.55 11.40
N GLN A 497 6.65 13.41 11.26
CA GLN A 497 5.20 13.32 11.22
C GLN A 497 4.74 12.11 12.04
N SER A 498 3.67 12.26 12.81
CA SER A 498 3.09 11.15 13.57
C SER A 498 2.65 10.02 12.63
N GLU A 499 3.02 8.78 12.98
CA GLU A 499 2.58 7.60 12.23
C GLU A 499 1.05 7.50 12.18
N ALA A 500 0.38 7.88 13.27
CA ALA A 500 -1.09 7.85 13.35
C ALA A 500 -1.73 8.76 12.30
N GLU A 501 -1.21 9.98 12.09
CA GLU A 501 -1.70 10.86 11.05
C GLU A 501 -1.37 10.32 9.65
N ALA A 502 -0.13 9.90 9.45
CA ALA A 502 0.32 9.35 8.17
C ALA A 502 -0.50 8.13 7.73
N LEU A 503 -0.94 7.31 8.67
CA LEU A 503 -1.73 6.10 8.43
C LEU A 503 -3.25 6.30 8.54
N GLN A 504 -3.73 7.48 8.89
CA GLN A 504 -5.17 7.76 8.98
C GLN A 504 -5.97 7.31 7.74
N PRO A 505 -5.49 7.52 6.49
CA PRO A 505 -6.19 7.04 5.30
C PRO A 505 -6.26 5.51 5.24
N VAL A 506 -5.24 4.80 5.74
CA VAL A 506 -5.23 3.32 5.81
C VAL A 506 -6.29 2.83 6.78
N GLU A 507 -6.39 3.44 7.96
CA GLU A 507 -7.40 3.05 8.95
C GLU A 507 -8.82 3.24 8.40
N GLN A 508 -9.05 4.35 7.73
CA GLN A 508 -10.34 4.62 7.09
C GLN A 508 -10.64 3.61 5.98
N GLN A 509 -9.64 3.30 5.16
CA GLN A 509 -9.78 2.29 4.11
C GLN A 509 -9.96 0.88 4.68
N GLN A 510 -9.24 0.51 5.73
CA GLN A 510 -9.41 -0.76 6.42
C GLN A 510 -10.82 -0.91 7.00
N ARG A 511 -11.37 0.15 7.59
CA ARG A 511 -12.77 0.17 8.05
C ARG A 511 -13.73 -0.09 6.90
N THR A 512 -13.56 0.62 5.79
CA THR A 512 -14.40 0.44 4.59
C THR A 512 -14.27 -0.97 4.01
N ASN A 513 -13.05 -1.48 3.88
CA ASN A 513 -12.81 -2.84 3.38
C ASN A 513 -13.39 -3.91 4.31
N ALA A 514 -13.30 -3.72 5.61
CA ALA A 514 -13.92 -4.61 6.59
C ALA A 514 -15.44 -4.62 6.46
N LEU A 515 -16.07 -3.46 6.31
CA LEU A 515 -17.52 -3.36 6.07
C LEU A 515 -17.93 -4.08 4.78
N LEU A 516 -17.23 -3.82 3.68
CA LEU A 516 -17.47 -4.50 2.41
C LEU A 516 -17.27 -6.01 2.55
N GLY A 517 -16.24 -6.43 3.27
CA GLY A 517 -15.97 -7.82 3.57
C GLY A 517 -17.13 -8.49 4.31
N VAL A 518 -17.68 -7.82 5.30
CA VAL A 518 -18.85 -8.31 6.03
C VAL A 518 -20.06 -8.43 5.13
N ILE A 519 -20.32 -7.43 4.32
CA ILE A 519 -21.43 -7.46 3.34
C ILE A 519 -21.26 -8.64 2.39
N ILE A 520 -20.05 -8.86 1.88
CA ILE A 520 -19.74 -9.99 0.98
C ILE A 520 -19.98 -11.32 1.69
N VAL A 521 -19.52 -11.49 2.93
CA VAL A 521 -19.72 -12.71 3.70
C VAL A 521 -21.21 -12.95 4.00
N LEU A 522 -21.95 -11.90 4.34
CA LEU A 522 -23.40 -11.99 4.55
C LEU A 522 -24.13 -12.40 3.26
N LEU A 523 -23.83 -11.74 2.16
CA LEU A 523 -24.42 -12.08 0.85
C LEU A 523 -24.05 -13.50 0.42
N ALA A 524 -22.79 -13.88 0.55
CA ALA A 524 -22.33 -15.23 0.25
C ALA A 524 -23.03 -16.27 1.16
N SER A 525 -23.20 -15.96 2.44
CA SER A 525 -23.87 -16.85 3.39
C SER A 525 -25.37 -16.99 3.07
N ILE A 526 -26.04 -15.90 2.74
CA ILE A 526 -27.44 -15.90 2.32
C ILE A 526 -27.59 -16.68 1.01
N THR A 527 -26.75 -16.39 0.02
CA THR A 527 -26.75 -17.08 -1.25
C THR A 527 -26.50 -18.58 -1.06
N ALA A 528 -25.51 -18.92 -0.24
CA ALA A 528 -25.23 -20.32 0.08
C ALA A 528 -26.41 -21.01 0.78
N ALA A 529 -27.09 -20.32 1.68
CA ALA A 529 -28.29 -20.85 2.36
C ALA A 529 -29.45 -21.06 1.39
N VAL A 530 -29.66 -20.11 0.47
CA VAL A 530 -30.69 -20.22 -0.57
C VAL A 530 -30.37 -21.37 -1.54
N VAL A 531 -29.13 -21.39 -2.05
CA VAL A 531 -28.66 -22.45 -2.98
C VAL A 531 -28.73 -23.81 -2.28
N ALA A 532 -28.27 -23.92 -1.03
CA ALA A 532 -28.38 -25.16 -0.27
C ALA A 532 -29.85 -25.59 -0.06
N GLN A 533 -30.73 -24.62 0.12
CA GLN A 533 -32.16 -24.90 0.30
C GLN A 533 -32.80 -25.34 -1.03
N VAL A 534 -32.49 -24.67 -2.13
CA VAL A 534 -33.04 -24.98 -3.47
C VAL A 534 -32.49 -26.31 -3.96
N LEU A 535 -31.18 -26.55 -3.86
CA LEU A 535 -30.56 -27.77 -4.37
C LEU A 535 -30.77 -28.98 -3.47
N VAL A 536 -30.73 -28.82 -2.15
CA VAL A 536 -30.73 -29.97 -1.24
C VAL A 536 -32.14 -30.42 -0.87
N ARG A 537 -33.13 -29.53 -0.85
CA ARG A 537 -34.52 -29.95 -0.55
C ARG A 537 -35.08 -31.00 -1.56
N PRO A 538 -34.98 -30.78 -2.86
CA PRO A 538 -35.42 -31.78 -3.82
C PRO A 538 -34.66 -33.12 -3.67
N ILE A 539 -33.33 -33.03 -3.45
CA ILE A 539 -32.50 -34.25 -3.28
C ILE A 539 -32.92 -35.03 -2.02
N ILE A 540 -33.19 -34.33 -0.89
CA ILE A 540 -33.70 -35.03 0.31
C ILE A 540 -35.05 -35.65 0.08
N ARG A 541 -35.94 -34.94 -0.61
CA ARG A 541 -37.27 -35.53 -0.96
C ARG A 541 -37.09 -36.77 -1.84
N LEU A 542 -36.25 -36.65 -2.88
CA LEU A 542 -35.93 -37.79 -3.77
C LEU A 542 -35.30 -38.95 -2.97
N THR A 543 -34.36 -38.66 -2.07
CA THR A 543 -33.72 -39.66 -1.21
C THR A 543 -34.77 -40.39 -0.34
N ASN A 544 -35.68 -39.63 0.29
CA ASN A 544 -36.72 -40.19 1.11
C ASN A 544 -37.67 -41.09 0.28
N THR A 545 -38.02 -40.64 -0.92
CA THR A 545 -38.81 -41.47 -1.84
C THR A 545 -38.04 -42.69 -2.27
N ALA A 546 -36.72 -42.57 -2.54
CA ALA A 546 -35.87 -43.70 -2.88
C ALA A 546 -35.77 -44.75 -1.74
N VAL A 547 -35.76 -44.28 -0.48
CA VAL A 547 -35.81 -45.20 0.68
C VAL A 547 -37.13 -45.95 0.72
N LEU A 548 -38.25 -45.26 0.50
CA LEU A 548 -39.58 -45.94 0.43
C LEU A 548 -39.63 -46.99 -0.69
N VAL A 549 -39.08 -46.64 -1.90
CA VAL A 549 -38.94 -47.58 -2.97
C VAL A 549 -38.04 -48.78 -2.64
N ALA A 550 -36.92 -48.52 -1.95
CA ALA A 550 -36.00 -49.57 -1.50
C ALA A 550 -36.58 -50.48 -0.38
N GLU A 551 -37.49 -49.94 0.42
CA GLU A 551 -38.28 -50.70 1.41
C GLU A 551 -39.43 -51.50 0.77
N GLY A 552 -39.59 -51.39 -0.57
CA GLY A 552 -40.54 -52.17 -1.35
C GLY A 552 -41.80 -51.42 -1.80
N ASP A 553 -41.95 -50.15 -1.41
CA ASP A 553 -43.08 -49.33 -1.93
C ASP A 553 -42.74 -48.75 -3.33
N LEU A 554 -42.89 -49.58 -4.33
CA LEU A 554 -42.71 -49.18 -5.73
C LEU A 554 -43.83 -48.25 -6.25
N SER A 555 -44.81 -47.88 -5.42
CA SER A 555 -45.82 -46.87 -5.76
C SER A 555 -45.39 -45.44 -5.42
N ALA A 556 -44.41 -45.29 -4.56
CA ALA A 556 -43.88 -43.98 -4.19
C ALA A 556 -43.27 -43.29 -5.42
N ARG A 557 -43.57 -42.01 -5.60
CA ARG A 557 -43.06 -41.18 -6.69
C ARG A 557 -42.39 -39.92 -6.13
N ALA A 558 -41.27 -39.57 -6.75
CA ALA A 558 -40.58 -38.32 -6.45
C ALA A 558 -41.34 -37.15 -7.06
N GLU A 559 -41.50 -36.09 -6.27
CA GLU A 559 -42.08 -34.83 -6.74
C GLU A 559 -41.14 -34.15 -7.74
N VAL A 560 -41.59 -33.91 -8.97
CA VAL A 560 -40.81 -33.21 -10.00
C VAL A 560 -40.96 -31.73 -9.79
N THR A 561 -39.91 -31.10 -9.18
CA THR A 561 -39.87 -29.68 -8.91
C THR A 561 -38.76 -29.05 -9.76
N GLY A 562 -39.07 -28.56 -10.94
CA GLY A 562 -38.13 -27.88 -11.84
C GLY A 562 -37.82 -28.59 -13.14
N ASN A 563 -37.25 -27.84 -14.08
CA ASN A 563 -36.80 -28.35 -15.40
C ASN A 563 -35.29 -28.50 -15.51
N ASP A 564 -34.62 -28.65 -14.34
CA ASP A 564 -33.15 -28.80 -14.21
C ASP A 564 -32.79 -30.30 -14.14
N GLU A 565 -31.51 -30.57 -13.88
CA GLU A 565 -30.98 -31.92 -13.74
C GLU A 565 -31.65 -32.68 -12.60
N ILE A 566 -32.06 -31.95 -11.52
CA ILE A 566 -32.77 -32.56 -10.39
C ILE A 566 -34.20 -32.93 -10.76
N GLY A 567 -34.87 -32.05 -11.50
CA GLY A 567 -36.20 -32.36 -12.07
C GLY A 567 -36.13 -33.51 -13.05
N THR A 568 -35.13 -33.52 -13.93
CA THR A 568 -34.84 -34.64 -14.86
C THR A 568 -34.54 -35.92 -14.08
N LEU A 569 -33.76 -35.83 -12.99
CA LEU A 569 -33.45 -36.96 -12.11
C LEU A 569 -34.71 -37.50 -11.43
N ALA A 570 -35.61 -36.63 -10.96
CA ALA A 570 -36.87 -37.04 -10.37
C ALA A 570 -37.81 -37.73 -11.40
N LEU A 571 -37.88 -37.19 -12.63
CA LEU A 571 -38.58 -37.81 -13.73
C LEU A 571 -38.00 -39.18 -14.07
N THR A 572 -36.67 -39.23 -14.22
CA THR A 572 -35.95 -40.48 -14.54
C THR A 572 -36.10 -41.49 -13.42
N PHE A 573 -36.04 -41.02 -12.13
CA PHE A 573 -36.31 -41.88 -10.98
C PHE A 573 -37.73 -42.46 -11.05
N ASN A 574 -38.73 -41.62 -11.32
CA ASN A 574 -40.10 -42.11 -11.49
C ASN A 574 -40.26 -43.09 -12.63
N GLN A 575 -39.63 -42.80 -13.80
CA GLN A 575 -39.56 -43.71 -14.91
C GLN A 575 -38.86 -45.02 -14.59
N MET A 576 -37.74 -44.93 -13.84
CA MET A 576 -37.00 -46.09 -13.39
C MET A 576 -37.82 -46.93 -12.40
N THR A 577 -38.57 -46.26 -11.50
CA THR A 577 -39.47 -46.93 -10.56
C THR A 577 -40.60 -47.62 -11.30
N GLU A 578 -41.09 -46.94 -12.36
CA GLU A 578 -42.10 -47.52 -13.25
C GLU A 578 -41.54 -48.68 -14.08
N GLN A 579 -40.29 -48.52 -14.62
CA GLN A 579 -39.58 -49.60 -15.30
C GLN A 579 -39.19 -50.72 -14.33
N MET A 580 -38.81 -50.40 -13.08
CA MET A 580 -38.60 -51.39 -12.04
C MET A 580 -39.88 -52.16 -11.75
N GLN A 581 -41.00 -51.46 -11.68
CA GLN A 581 -42.31 -52.10 -11.64
C GLN A 581 -42.53 -53.02 -12.85
N HIS A 582 -42.04 -52.59 -14.03
CA HIS A 582 -42.09 -53.39 -15.26
C HIS A 582 -40.86 -54.29 -15.46
N SER A 583 -39.69 -53.92 -14.92
CA SER A 583 -38.37 -54.54 -15.18
C SER A 583 -37.86 -55.42 -14.10
N ILE A 584 -38.58 -55.68 -13.04
CA ILE A 584 -38.37 -56.94 -12.29
C ILE A 584 -38.44 -58.13 -13.33
N ILE A 585 -38.96 -57.84 -14.49
CA ILE A 585 -39.06 -58.80 -15.60
C ILE A 585 -37.92 -58.62 -16.64
N ASP A 586 -37.26 -57.47 -16.78
CA ASP A 586 -36.40 -57.22 -17.96
C ASP A 586 -34.96 -56.69 -17.65
N LEU A 587 -34.53 -56.69 -16.38
CA LEU A 587 -33.43 -55.86 -15.87
C LEU A 587 -31.99 -56.35 -16.06
N GLU A 588 -31.69 -57.48 -16.64
CA GLU A 588 -30.29 -57.96 -16.70
C GLU A 588 -29.43 -57.51 -17.90
N LYS A 589 -29.97 -56.79 -18.87
CA LYS A 589 -29.26 -56.70 -20.15
C LYS A 589 -28.65 -55.40 -20.66
N ARG A 590 -28.83 -54.21 -20.09
CA ARG A 590 -28.30 -52.98 -20.72
C ARG A 590 -27.73 -51.90 -19.79
N VAL A 591 -26.70 -52.15 -19.10
CA VAL A 591 -26.08 -51.05 -18.25
C VAL A 591 -24.66 -50.61 -18.66
N THR A 592 -23.98 -51.20 -19.61
CA THR A 592 -22.51 -51.08 -19.70
C THR A 592 -21.93 -50.07 -20.71
N GLU A 593 -22.67 -49.40 -21.59
CA GLU A 593 -22.02 -48.77 -22.76
C GLU A 593 -22.04 -47.24 -22.91
N ARG A 594 -22.40 -46.42 -21.92
CA ARG A 594 -22.52 -44.98 -22.20
C ARG A 594 -21.84 -43.93 -21.24
N THR A 595 -20.71 -44.23 -20.68
CA THR A 595 -20.13 -43.27 -19.71
C THR A 595 -18.88 -42.53 -20.21
N HIS A 596 -18.31 -42.84 -21.37
CA HIS A 596 -16.94 -42.35 -21.67
C HIS A 596 -16.80 -41.01 -22.42
N ALA A 597 -17.81 -40.50 -23.08
CA ALA A 597 -17.62 -39.38 -24.01
C ALA A 597 -17.76 -37.97 -23.44
N LEU A 598 -18.35 -37.80 -22.24
CA LEU A 598 -18.73 -36.47 -21.73
C LEU A 598 -17.71 -35.80 -20.85
N THR A 599 -16.73 -36.55 -20.34
CA THR A 599 -15.76 -36.03 -19.36
C THR A 599 -14.66 -35.22 -20.03
N THR A 600 -14.33 -35.47 -21.28
CA THR A 600 -13.16 -34.92 -21.98
C THR A 600 -13.35 -33.46 -22.43
N SER A 601 -14.56 -33.04 -22.78
CA SER A 601 -14.83 -31.71 -23.33
C SER A 601 -14.73 -30.56 -22.29
N ILE A 602 -14.95 -30.84 -21.01
CA ILE A 602 -14.96 -29.82 -19.95
C ILE A 602 -13.54 -29.44 -19.49
N GLU A 603 -12.60 -30.37 -19.59
CA GLU A 603 -11.23 -30.13 -19.15
C GLU A 603 -10.45 -29.17 -20.08
N VAL A 604 -10.66 -29.28 -21.38
CA VAL A 604 -10.00 -28.39 -22.37
C VAL A 604 -10.45 -26.95 -22.23
N SER A 605 -11.71 -26.70 -21.92
CA SER A 605 -12.26 -25.35 -21.78
C SER A 605 -11.69 -24.54 -20.60
N ARG A 606 -11.32 -25.24 -19.55
CA ARG A 606 -10.84 -24.57 -18.29
C ARG A 606 -9.38 -24.14 -18.35
N SER A 607 -8.56 -24.87 -19.10
CA SER A 607 -7.12 -24.57 -19.20
C SER A 607 -6.82 -23.35 -20.08
N LEU A 608 -7.64 -23.10 -21.11
CA LEU A 608 -7.41 -22.01 -22.08
C LEU A 608 -7.77 -20.61 -21.55
N SER A 609 -8.65 -20.51 -20.56
CA SER A 609 -9.14 -19.22 -20.04
C SER A 609 -8.14 -18.47 -19.15
N THR A 610 -7.03 -19.09 -18.78
CA THR A 610 -6.07 -18.55 -17.79
C THR A 610 -4.81 -17.96 -18.42
N ILE A 611 -4.59 -18.13 -19.72
CA ILE A 611 -3.37 -17.69 -20.41
C ILE A 611 -3.60 -16.29 -20.96
N LEU A 612 -2.89 -15.30 -20.42
CA LEU A 612 -3.04 -13.89 -20.79
C LEU A 612 -2.01 -13.40 -21.82
N ASP A 613 -1.03 -14.22 -22.18
CA ASP A 613 -0.08 -13.93 -23.25
C ASP A 613 -0.59 -14.51 -24.57
N PRO A 614 -0.84 -13.67 -25.59
CA PRO A 614 -1.37 -14.13 -26.87
C PRO A 614 -0.47 -15.14 -27.59
N SER A 615 0.83 -15.01 -27.46
CA SER A 615 1.79 -15.89 -28.15
C SER A 615 1.84 -17.26 -27.48
N GLN A 616 1.81 -17.29 -26.18
CA GLN A 616 1.77 -18.51 -25.39
C GLN A 616 0.43 -19.24 -25.56
N LEU A 617 -0.66 -18.46 -25.64
CA LEU A 617 -2.01 -18.98 -25.86
C LEU A 617 -2.10 -19.76 -27.17
N VAL A 618 -1.56 -19.23 -28.27
CA VAL A 618 -1.57 -19.91 -29.59
C VAL A 618 -0.86 -21.25 -29.53
N THR A 619 0.31 -21.29 -28.93
CA THR A 619 1.12 -22.52 -28.84
C THR A 619 0.39 -23.60 -28.03
N GLU A 620 -0.20 -23.19 -26.90
CA GLU A 620 -0.92 -24.11 -26.03
C GLU A 620 -2.17 -24.66 -26.69
N ILE A 621 -2.92 -23.84 -27.41
CA ILE A 621 -4.14 -24.26 -28.12
C ILE A 621 -3.85 -25.36 -29.17
N VAL A 622 -2.84 -25.12 -30.01
CA VAL A 622 -2.54 -26.09 -31.10
C VAL A 622 -2.08 -27.42 -30.55
N GLU A 623 -1.27 -27.43 -29.50
CA GLU A 623 -0.79 -28.66 -28.86
C GLU A 623 -1.88 -29.37 -28.07
N GLN A 624 -2.74 -28.65 -27.37
CA GLN A 624 -3.86 -29.23 -26.64
C GLN A 624 -4.91 -29.81 -27.58
N VAL A 625 -5.28 -29.12 -28.65
CA VAL A 625 -6.25 -29.63 -29.63
C VAL A 625 -5.70 -30.87 -30.31
N ARG A 626 -4.41 -30.85 -30.71
CA ARG A 626 -3.79 -32.02 -31.32
C ARG A 626 -3.79 -33.24 -30.39
N SER A 627 -3.31 -33.01 -29.13
CA SER A 627 -3.12 -34.12 -28.17
C SER A 627 -4.44 -34.70 -27.62
N ALA A 628 -5.46 -33.84 -27.42
CA ALA A 628 -6.73 -34.28 -26.85
C ALA A 628 -7.57 -35.14 -27.80
N PHE A 629 -7.38 -34.95 -29.11
CA PHE A 629 -8.20 -35.61 -30.13
C PHE A 629 -7.40 -36.41 -31.15
N ASP A 630 -6.11 -36.55 -30.93
CA ASP A 630 -5.18 -37.35 -31.75
C ASP A 630 -5.16 -36.96 -33.26
N TYR A 631 -5.21 -35.60 -33.51
CA TYR A 631 -5.16 -35.12 -34.88
C TYR A 631 -3.72 -35.15 -35.43
N TYR A 632 -3.59 -35.33 -36.77
CA TYR A 632 -2.32 -35.38 -37.48
C TYR A 632 -1.59 -34.04 -37.37
N TYR A 633 -2.31 -32.93 -37.64
CA TYR A 633 -1.70 -31.59 -37.61
C TYR A 633 -2.75 -30.54 -37.24
N VAL A 634 -2.33 -29.57 -36.40
CA VAL A 634 -3.16 -28.44 -35.98
C VAL A 634 -2.36 -27.16 -36.13
N GLN A 635 -3.00 -26.12 -36.69
CA GLN A 635 -2.39 -24.82 -36.84
C GLN A 635 -3.41 -23.69 -36.62
N ILE A 636 -2.91 -22.52 -36.24
CA ILE A 636 -3.70 -21.30 -36.08
C ILE A 636 -3.12 -20.17 -36.90
N TYR A 637 -3.97 -19.55 -37.65
CA TYR A 637 -3.74 -18.30 -38.36
C TYR A 637 -4.44 -17.16 -37.66
N LEU A 638 -3.79 -16.00 -37.53
CA LEU A 638 -4.44 -14.77 -37.12
C LEU A 638 -4.49 -13.78 -38.28
N LEU A 639 -5.61 -13.08 -38.37
CA LEU A 639 -5.90 -12.15 -39.44
C LEU A 639 -5.27 -10.80 -39.15
N ASP A 640 -4.53 -10.28 -40.13
CA ASP A 640 -4.17 -8.87 -40.17
C ASP A 640 -5.27 -8.11 -40.94
N ASP A 641 -6.05 -7.32 -40.19
CA ASP A 641 -7.17 -6.55 -40.76
C ASP A 641 -6.73 -5.47 -41.77
N GLN A 642 -5.47 -4.97 -41.68
CA GLN A 642 -4.94 -3.93 -42.55
C GLN A 642 -4.43 -4.51 -43.87
N GLU A 643 -3.69 -5.59 -43.81
CA GLU A 643 -3.11 -6.24 -44.98
C GLU A 643 -4.06 -7.26 -45.64
N LYS A 644 -5.14 -7.64 -44.96
CA LYS A 644 -6.09 -8.72 -45.36
C LYS A 644 -5.37 -10.05 -45.63
N VAL A 645 -4.42 -10.37 -44.81
CA VAL A 645 -3.58 -11.57 -44.86
C VAL A 645 -3.68 -12.32 -43.54
N LEU A 646 -3.75 -13.63 -43.65
CA LEU A 646 -3.73 -14.55 -42.51
C LEU A 646 -2.29 -14.97 -42.25
N HIS A 647 -1.75 -14.57 -41.10
CA HIS A 647 -0.42 -14.97 -40.67
C HIS A 647 -0.50 -16.19 -39.77
N MET A 648 0.27 -17.20 -40.06
CA MET A 648 0.43 -18.32 -39.15
C MET A 648 1.10 -17.87 -37.86
N ARG A 649 0.49 -18.23 -36.75
CA ARG A 649 1.00 -17.87 -35.40
C ARG A 649 1.29 -19.08 -34.52
N GLY A 650 0.74 -20.24 -34.87
CA GLY A 650 1.00 -21.49 -34.17
C GLY A 650 0.75 -22.69 -35.09
N GLY A 651 1.52 -23.73 -34.87
CA GLY A 651 1.37 -25.00 -35.55
C GLY A 651 2.14 -26.11 -34.88
N THR A 652 1.63 -27.32 -34.91
CA THR A 652 2.19 -28.45 -34.17
C THR A 652 3.39 -29.08 -34.88
N GLY A 653 4.32 -29.67 -34.13
CA GLY A 653 5.47 -30.41 -34.63
C GLY A 653 6.48 -29.64 -35.47
N GLU A 654 7.38 -30.35 -36.15
CA GLU A 654 8.46 -29.73 -36.94
C GLU A 654 7.92 -28.93 -38.13
N ALA A 655 6.85 -29.41 -38.79
CA ALA A 655 6.22 -28.68 -39.89
C ALA A 655 5.69 -27.31 -39.44
N GLY A 656 5.07 -27.23 -38.25
CA GLY A 656 4.63 -25.98 -37.66
C GLY A 656 5.77 -25.01 -37.38
N GLN A 657 6.86 -25.49 -36.81
CA GLN A 657 8.04 -24.68 -36.55
C GLN A 657 8.68 -24.13 -37.83
N LEU A 658 8.80 -24.96 -38.85
CA LEU A 658 9.36 -24.54 -40.15
C LEU A 658 8.47 -23.50 -40.86
N MET A 659 7.15 -23.65 -40.77
CA MET A 659 6.23 -22.69 -41.39
C MET A 659 6.22 -21.37 -40.62
N LEU A 660 6.32 -21.41 -39.29
CA LEU A 660 6.47 -20.20 -38.45
C LEU A 660 7.78 -19.47 -38.75
N ALA A 661 8.89 -20.20 -38.86
CA ALA A 661 10.19 -19.61 -39.21
C ALA A 661 10.20 -18.94 -40.59
N ARG A 662 9.41 -19.46 -41.54
CA ARG A 662 9.21 -18.90 -42.88
C ARG A 662 8.18 -17.79 -42.94
N GLN A 663 7.58 -17.41 -41.80
CA GLN A 663 6.49 -16.43 -41.71
C GLN A 663 5.36 -16.77 -42.68
N HIS A 664 4.91 -18.02 -42.67
CA HIS A 664 3.90 -18.49 -43.59
C HIS A 664 2.62 -17.66 -43.47
N GLN A 665 2.09 -17.26 -44.64
CA GLN A 665 0.93 -16.39 -44.75
C GLN A 665 0.04 -16.78 -45.92
N LEU A 666 -1.25 -16.52 -45.75
CA LEU A 666 -2.26 -16.81 -46.75
C LEU A 666 -3.19 -15.61 -46.97
N PRO A 667 -3.44 -15.15 -48.18
CA PRO A 667 -4.46 -14.14 -48.44
C PRO A 667 -5.87 -14.65 -48.09
N ILE A 668 -6.74 -13.75 -47.62
CA ILE A 668 -8.14 -14.06 -47.40
C ILE A 668 -8.78 -14.56 -48.73
N GLY A 669 -9.61 -15.57 -48.63
CA GLY A 669 -10.30 -16.21 -49.75
C GLY A 669 -9.44 -17.24 -50.50
N GLN A 670 -8.16 -17.44 -50.17
CA GLN A 670 -7.30 -18.40 -50.82
C GLN A 670 -7.15 -19.68 -50.02
N GLY A 671 -7.44 -20.85 -50.63
CA GLY A 671 -7.40 -22.14 -49.96
C GLY A 671 -8.55 -22.33 -48.96
N LEU A 672 -8.53 -23.44 -48.20
CA LEU A 672 -9.60 -23.74 -47.23
C LEU A 672 -9.58 -22.75 -46.05
N VAL A 673 -8.40 -22.48 -45.53
CA VAL A 673 -8.17 -21.53 -44.40
C VAL A 673 -8.63 -20.13 -44.82
N GLY A 674 -8.20 -19.65 -46.01
CA GLY A 674 -8.58 -18.31 -46.48
C GLY A 674 -10.08 -18.17 -46.72
N ARG A 675 -10.76 -19.23 -47.21
CA ARG A 675 -12.23 -19.25 -47.37
C ARG A 675 -12.96 -19.26 -46.04
N ALA A 676 -12.51 -20.07 -45.08
CA ALA A 676 -13.08 -20.09 -43.76
C ALA A 676 -13.05 -18.69 -43.11
N ALA A 677 -11.95 -17.93 -43.35
CA ALA A 677 -11.83 -16.54 -42.90
C ALA A 677 -12.74 -15.58 -43.68
N ALA A 678 -12.86 -15.74 -45.00
CA ALA A 678 -13.63 -14.83 -45.84
C ALA A 678 -15.14 -14.94 -45.58
N ASP A 679 -15.64 -16.20 -45.48
CA ASP A 679 -17.07 -16.50 -45.35
C ASP A 679 -17.54 -16.55 -43.89
N ASN A 680 -16.61 -16.47 -42.92
CA ASN A 680 -16.90 -16.69 -41.50
C ASN A 680 -17.67 -17.98 -41.22
N THR A 681 -17.39 -19.01 -41.99
CA THR A 681 -18.03 -20.34 -41.89
C THR A 681 -16.96 -21.42 -41.89
N ALA A 682 -17.19 -22.48 -41.12
CA ALA A 682 -16.25 -23.59 -41.11
C ALA A 682 -16.26 -24.31 -42.48
N VAL A 683 -15.08 -24.66 -42.93
CA VAL A 683 -14.89 -25.44 -44.16
C VAL A 683 -14.44 -26.86 -43.78
N PHE A 684 -15.18 -27.83 -44.14
CA PHE A 684 -14.93 -29.25 -43.85
C PHE A 684 -14.75 -30.06 -45.14
N ILE A 685 -13.60 -30.68 -45.27
CA ILE A 685 -13.28 -31.56 -46.41
C ILE A 685 -12.89 -32.94 -45.86
N PRO A 686 -13.76 -33.89 -45.88
CA PRO A 686 -13.50 -35.23 -45.35
C PRO A 686 -12.47 -36.04 -46.19
N ASP A 687 -12.30 -35.69 -47.45
CA ASP A 687 -11.28 -36.23 -48.35
C ASP A 687 -10.70 -35.12 -49.25
N VAL A 688 -9.50 -34.68 -48.96
CA VAL A 688 -8.84 -33.58 -49.68
C VAL A 688 -8.50 -33.93 -51.13
N SER A 689 -8.44 -35.23 -51.51
CA SER A 689 -8.18 -35.67 -52.87
C SER A 689 -9.33 -35.36 -53.84
N GLN A 690 -10.53 -35.18 -53.31
CA GLN A 690 -11.76 -34.86 -54.04
C GLN A 690 -12.05 -33.37 -54.14
N SER A 691 -11.26 -32.52 -53.49
CA SER A 691 -11.47 -31.06 -53.45
C SER A 691 -10.58 -30.33 -54.45
N PRO A 692 -11.18 -29.72 -55.51
CA PRO A 692 -10.39 -29.00 -56.52
C PRO A 692 -9.69 -27.71 -55.97
N ASP A 693 -10.18 -27.19 -54.88
CA ASP A 693 -9.68 -25.96 -54.25
C ASP A 693 -8.57 -26.23 -53.20
N TRP A 694 -8.36 -27.50 -52.86
CA TRP A 694 -7.32 -27.87 -51.90
C TRP A 694 -5.92 -27.78 -52.52
N LYS A 695 -4.99 -27.15 -51.75
CA LYS A 695 -3.60 -27.04 -52.18
C LYS A 695 -2.73 -27.84 -51.23
N SER A 696 -2.03 -28.84 -51.76
CA SER A 696 -1.08 -29.63 -50.98
C SER A 696 0.06 -28.74 -50.41
N ASN A 697 0.34 -28.94 -49.13
CA ASN A 697 1.52 -28.37 -48.49
C ASN A 697 2.67 -29.41 -48.51
N PRO A 698 3.84 -29.08 -49.10
CA PRO A 698 4.94 -30.02 -49.11
C PRO A 698 5.49 -30.44 -47.75
N LEU A 699 5.20 -29.65 -46.69
CA LEU A 699 5.56 -29.96 -45.32
C LEU A 699 4.55 -30.88 -44.60
N LEU A 700 3.40 -31.12 -45.21
CA LEU A 700 2.32 -31.92 -44.65
C LEU A 700 1.81 -32.92 -45.74
N PRO A 701 2.67 -33.83 -46.21
CA PRO A 701 2.38 -34.68 -47.37
C PRO A 701 1.26 -35.72 -47.09
N ASP A 702 1.05 -36.05 -45.84
CA ASP A 702 0.13 -37.13 -45.45
C ASP A 702 -1.31 -36.64 -45.16
N THR A 703 -1.61 -35.35 -45.34
CA THR A 703 -2.93 -34.79 -45.13
C THR A 703 -3.97 -35.46 -46.05
N ARG A 704 -5.03 -36.05 -45.49
CA ARG A 704 -6.14 -36.72 -46.15
C ARG A 704 -7.49 -36.06 -45.91
N ALA A 705 -7.69 -35.45 -44.76
CA ALA A 705 -8.87 -34.69 -44.38
C ALA A 705 -8.48 -33.38 -43.72
N GLU A 706 -9.28 -32.34 -43.89
CA GLU A 706 -9.01 -31.00 -43.32
C GLU A 706 -10.31 -30.30 -42.90
N ILE A 707 -10.27 -29.70 -41.74
CA ILE A 707 -11.30 -28.80 -41.19
C ILE A 707 -10.66 -27.45 -40.85
N ALA A 708 -11.13 -26.39 -41.48
CA ALA A 708 -10.76 -25.02 -41.17
C ALA A 708 -11.94 -24.32 -40.51
N VAL A 709 -11.81 -23.93 -39.27
CA VAL A 709 -12.85 -23.28 -38.47
C VAL A 709 -12.49 -21.84 -38.18
N PRO A 710 -13.33 -20.85 -38.48
CA PRO A 710 -13.05 -19.47 -38.16
C PRO A 710 -13.05 -19.27 -36.64
N ILE A 711 -12.05 -18.59 -36.16
CA ILE A 711 -11.96 -18.07 -34.80
C ILE A 711 -12.55 -16.67 -34.84
N ALA A 712 -13.82 -16.55 -34.45
CA ALA A 712 -14.55 -15.29 -34.60
C ALA A 712 -15.39 -14.92 -33.39
N ILE A 713 -15.64 -13.65 -33.24
CA ILE A 713 -16.56 -13.09 -32.25
C ILE A 713 -17.63 -12.31 -33.01
N GLY A 714 -18.83 -12.91 -33.09
CA GLY A 714 -19.87 -12.42 -33.97
C GLY A 714 -19.41 -12.42 -35.42
N ASP A 715 -19.57 -11.34 -36.15
CA ASP A 715 -19.15 -11.20 -37.54
C ASP A 715 -17.67 -10.91 -37.74
N ARG A 716 -16.92 -10.72 -36.68
CA ARG A 716 -15.50 -10.39 -36.76
C ARG A 716 -14.62 -11.61 -36.63
N VAL A 717 -13.98 -11.98 -37.72
CA VAL A 717 -13.00 -13.06 -37.77
C VAL A 717 -11.65 -12.54 -37.22
N LEU A 718 -11.13 -13.25 -36.22
CA LEU A 718 -9.84 -12.99 -35.62
C LEU A 718 -8.73 -13.85 -36.23
N GLY A 719 -9.14 -15.02 -36.78
CA GLY A 719 -8.23 -15.99 -37.32
C GLY A 719 -8.94 -17.26 -37.78
N VAL A 720 -8.19 -18.31 -38.00
CA VAL A 720 -8.70 -19.64 -38.37
C VAL A 720 -7.92 -20.69 -37.60
N LEU A 721 -8.62 -21.63 -37.02
CA LEU A 721 -8.10 -22.88 -36.50
C LEU A 721 -8.23 -23.92 -37.63
N ASP A 722 -7.10 -24.44 -38.07
CA ASP A 722 -7.00 -25.43 -39.11
C ASP A 722 -6.52 -26.76 -38.55
N VAL A 723 -7.28 -27.82 -38.81
CA VAL A 723 -7.02 -29.16 -38.29
C VAL A 723 -6.98 -30.15 -39.45
N GLN A 724 -5.93 -30.96 -39.50
CA GLN A 724 -5.72 -31.92 -40.58
C GLN A 724 -5.55 -33.33 -40.00
N HIS A 725 -5.98 -34.31 -40.79
CA HIS A 725 -5.86 -35.71 -40.45
C HIS A 725 -5.21 -36.49 -41.61
N ASP A 726 -4.44 -37.50 -41.28
CA ASP A 726 -3.72 -38.35 -42.23
C ASP A 726 -4.53 -39.54 -42.74
N VAL A 727 -5.81 -39.68 -42.29
CA VAL A 727 -6.75 -40.70 -42.74
C VAL A 727 -7.91 -40.00 -43.47
N SER A 728 -8.28 -40.54 -44.67
CA SER A 728 -9.49 -40.10 -45.39
C SER A 728 -10.71 -40.43 -44.55
N GLU A 729 -11.68 -39.50 -44.44
CA GLU A 729 -12.82 -39.57 -43.55
C GLU A 729 -12.46 -39.70 -42.05
N GLY A 730 -11.19 -39.42 -41.67
CA GLY A 730 -10.73 -39.43 -40.31
C GLY A 730 -11.29 -38.28 -39.49
N LEU A 731 -11.82 -37.25 -40.13
CA LEU A 731 -12.57 -36.16 -39.49
C LEU A 731 -14.06 -36.35 -39.79
N THR A 732 -14.92 -36.15 -38.80
CA THR A 732 -16.35 -36.35 -38.82
C THR A 732 -17.13 -35.04 -38.57
N GLU A 733 -18.45 -35.06 -38.80
CA GLU A 733 -19.30 -33.92 -38.38
C GLU A 733 -19.30 -33.70 -36.87
N GLY A 734 -19.02 -34.74 -36.09
CA GLY A 734 -18.81 -34.62 -34.66
C GLY A 734 -17.55 -33.77 -34.30
N ASP A 735 -16.48 -34.01 -35.06
CA ASP A 735 -15.26 -33.22 -34.94
C ASP A 735 -15.46 -31.77 -35.36
N LEU A 736 -16.24 -31.56 -36.45
CA LEU A 736 -16.61 -30.21 -36.87
C LEU A 736 -17.34 -29.44 -35.77
N ALA A 737 -18.37 -30.03 -35.16
CA ALA A 737 -19.16 -29.42 -34.12
C ALA A 737 -18.27 -29.12 -32.86
N LEU A 738 -17.40 -30.06 -32.53
CA LEU A 738 -16.44 -29.92 -31.45
C LEU A 738 -15.44 -28.78 -31.72
N LEU A 739 -14.83 -28.76 -32.90
CA LEU A 739 -13.86 -27.74 -33.29
C LEU A 739 -14.48 -26.35 -33.40
N GLN A 740 -15.74 -26.23 -33.77
CA GLN A 740 -16.50 -24.99 -33.74
C GLN A 740 -16.67 -24.49 -32.29
N SER A 741 -16.97 -25.40 -31.37
CA SER A 741 -17.02 -25.04 -29.95
C SER A 741 -15.66 -24.57 -29.44
N VAL A 742 -14.58 -25.27 -29.79
CA VAL A 742 -13.20 -24.89 -29.43
C VAL A 742 -12.83 -23.55 -30.03
N ALA A 743 -13.08 -23.34 -31.34
CA ALA A 743 -12.76 -22.09 -32.02
C ALA A 743 -13.47 -20.86 -31.38
N SER A 744 -14.72 -21.06 -30.95
CA SER A 744 -15.48 -20.02 -30.25
C SER A 744 -14.83 -19.67 -28.91
N GLN A 745 -14.32 -20.65 -28.17
CA GLN A 745 -13.63 -20.41 -26.90
C GLN A 745 -12.25 -19.78 -27.10
N VAL A 746 -11.54 -20.22 -28.13
CA VAL A 746 -10.27 -19.62 -28.56
C VAL A 746 -10.46 -18.15 -28.92
N ALA A 747 -11.57 -17.81 -29.63
CA ALA A 747 -11.88 -16.42 -29.95
C ALA A 747 -12.04 -15.55 -28.69
N ILE A 748 -12.77 -16.07 -27.71
CA ILE A 748 -12.95 -15.37 -26.42
C ILE A 748 -11.62 -15.23 -25.68
N ALA A 749 -10.80 -16.29 -25.65
CA ALA A 749 -9.50 -16.26 -25.00
C ALA A 749 -8.55 -15.25 -25.64
N PHE A 750 -8.52 -15.17 -26.98
CA PHE A 750 -7.77 -14.16 -27.72
C PHE A 750 -8.26 -12.74 -27.45
N HIS A 751 -9.56 -12.56 -27.40
CA HIS A 751 -10.13 -11.26 -27.08
C HIS A 751 -9.73 -10.79 -25.68
N ASN A 752 -9.81 -11.68 -24.70
CA ASN A 752 -9.44 -11.40 -23.32
C ASN A 752 -7.95 -11.10 -23.20
N ALA A 753 -7.09 -11.92 -23.82
CA ALA A 753 -5.63 -11.70 -23.80
C ALA A 753 -5.24 -10.36 -24.44
N ARG A 754 -5.86 -10.01 -25.58
CA ARG A 754 -5.63 -8.74 -26.27
C ARG A 754 -6.12 -7.54 -25.46
N SER A 755 -7.32 -7.64 -24.89
CA SER A 755 -7.89 -6.59 -24.03
C SER A 755 -7.04 -6.35 -22.80
N PHE A 756 -6.50 -7.41 -22.21
CA PHE A 756 -5.57 -7.31 -21.08
C PHE A 756 -4.26 -6.64 -21.47
N GLU A 757 -3.68 -7.01 -22.62
CA GLU A 757 -2.44 -6.41 -23.13
C GLU A 757 -2.63 -4.92 -23.47
N GLU A 758 -3.76 -4.56 -24.05
CA GLU A 758 -4.13 -3.16 -24.35
C GLU A 758 -4.30 -2.35 -23.05
N ALA A 759 -4.99 -2.92 -22.07
CA ALA A 759 -5.17 -2.29 -20.75
C ALA A 759 -3.84 -2.10 -20.02
N ARG A 760 -2.94 -3.10 -20.09
CA ARG A 760 -1.60 -3.02 -19.52
C ARG A 760 -0.78 -1.90 -20.16
N LYS A 761 -0.78 -1.82 -21.49
CA LYS A 761 -0.09 -0.76 -22.24
C LYS A 761 -0.64 0.64 -21.92
N GLN A 762 -1.94 0.73 -21.71
CA GLN A 762 -2.60 1.98 -21.31
C GLN A 762 -2.18 2.41 -19.90
N ALA A 763 -2.18 1.47 -18.94
CA ALA A 763 -1.74 1.74 -17.57
C ALA A 763 -0.25 2.16 -17.50
N GLU A 764 0.60 1.51 -18.31
CA GLU A 764 2.01 1.89 -18.43
C GLU A 764 2.19 3.30 -19.01
N ARG A 765 1.32 3.68 -19.98
CA ARG A 765 1.32 5.00 -20.59
C ARG A 765 0.86 6.09 -19.61
N GLU A 766 -0.21 5.83 -18.86
CA GLU A 766 -0.73 6.73 -17.82
C GLU A 766 0.28 6.94 -16.70
N ASN A 767 0.93 5.87 -16.25
CA ASN A 767 1.97 5.94 -15.23
C ASN A 767 3.15 6.81 -15.70
N ARG A 768 3.54 6.69 -16.96
CA ARG A 768 4.62 7.48 -17.56
C ARG A 768 4.25 8.97 -17.65
N VAL A 769 3.00 9.27 -18.03
CA VAL A 769 2.48 10.65 -18.04
C VAL A 769 2.46 11.25 -16.64
N ASN A 770 2.08 10.48 -15.61
CA ASN A 770 2.08 10.93 -14.22
C ASN A 770 3.50 11.25 -13.72
N ILE A 771 4.48 10.43 -14.09
CA ILE A 771 5.88 10.68 -13.76
C ILE A 771 6.39 11.98 -14.40
N ILE A 772 6.00 12.23 -15.65
CA ILE A 772 6.36 13.47 -16.37
C ILE A 772 5.71 14.69 -15.69
N ASN A 773 4.42 14.60 -15.36
CA ASN A 773 3.72 15.66 -14.65
C ASN A 773 4.35 15.96 -13.27
N GLN A 774 4.74 14.94 -12.55
CA GLN A 774 5.39 15.09 -11.26
C GLN A 774 6.77 15.77 -11.37
N LYS A 775 7.54 15.44 -12.40
CA LYS A 775 8.81 16.10 -12.70
C LYS A 775 8.64 17.58 -13.09
N ILE A 776 7.59 17.89 -13.82
CA ILE A 776 7.25 19.26 -14.20
C ILE A 776 6.82 20.10 -12.97
N GLN A 777 6.02 19.52 -12.09
CA GLN A 777 5.56 20.20 -10.86
C GLN A 777 6.67 20.44 -9.83
N GLN A 778 7.74 19.66 -9.87
CA GLN A 778 8.88 19.79 -8.97
C GLN A 778 9.96 20.75 -9.46
N ALA A 779 9.81 21.30 -10.65
CA ALA A 779 10.78 22.22 -11.24
C ALA A 779 10.66 23.63 -10.59
N PRO A 780 11.71 24.15 -9.98
CA PRO A 780 11.64 25.37 -9.15
C PRO A 780 11.54 26.66 -9.94
N THR A 781 11.77 26.66 -11.25
CA THR A 781 11.68 27.85 -12.13
C THR A 781 10.95 27.52 -13.42
N ILE A 782 10.43 28.53 -14.08
CA ILE A 782 9.75 28.40 -15.38
C ILE A 782 10.69 27.86 -16.45
N GLU A 783 11.96 28.26 -16.44
CA GLU A 783 12.99 27.73 -17.33
C GLU A 783 13.19 26.21 -17.12
N ASN A 784 13.22 25.78 -15.86
CA ASN A 784 13.38 24.37 -15.54
C ASN A 784 12.13 23.56 -15.89
N VAL A 785 10.94 24.12 -15.74
CA VAL A 785 9.68 23.51 -16.20
C VAL A 785 9.73 23.26 -17.71
N LEU A 786 10.11 24.28 -18.47
CA LEU A 786 10.19 24.20 -19.92
C LEU A 786 11.31 23.23 -20.39
N GLN A 787 12.43 23.21 -19.68
CA GLN A 787 13.54 22.32 -20.01
C GLN A 787 13.21 20.86 -19.71
N VAL A 788 12.55 20.59 -18.59
CA VAL A 788 12.05 19.25 -18.22
C VAL A 788 10.97 18.81 -19.20
N ALA A 789 10.01 19.68 -19.52
CA ALA A 789 8.96 19.37 -20.48
C ALA A 789 9.52 19.11 -21.89
N ALA A 790 10.46 19.92 -22.37
CA ALA A 790 11.09 19.72 -23.66
C ALA A 790 11.91 18.44 -23.73
N LYS A 791 12.63 18.11 -22.67
CA LYS A 791 13.43 16.87 -22.58
C LYS A 791 12.52 15.65 -22.57
N GLU A 792 11.52 15.60 -21.69
CA GLU A 792 10.63 14.44 -21.56
C GLU A 792 9.75 14.26 -22.80
N LEU A 793 9.34 15.37 -23.45
CA LEU A 793 8.63 15.32 -24.74
C LEU A 793 9.55 14.88 -25.89
N GLY A 794 10.80 15.33 -25.88
CA GLY A 794 11.80 14.92 -26.85
C GLY A 794 12.13 13.43 -26.75
N ASP A 795 12.31 12.92 -25.57
CA ASP A 795 12.51 11.50 -25.28
C ASP A 795 11.28 10.65 -25.66
N PHE A 796 10.08 11.22 -25.51
CA PHE A 796 8.84 10.57 -25.91
C PHE A 796 8.64 10.50 -27.42
N LEU A 797 9.03 11.55 -28.16
CA LEU A 797 8.86 11.64 -29.61
C LEU A 797 10.06 11.11 -30.39
N GLY A 798 11.14 10.70 -29.71
CA GLY A 798 12.39 10.27 -30.34
C GLY A 798 13.12 11.38 -31.09
N GLN A 799 12.81 12.64 -30.78
CA GLN A 799 13.40 13.82 -31.43
C GLN A 799 13.90 14.80 -30.36
N ARG A 800 14.99 15.49 -30.68
CA ARG A 800 15.52 16.57 -29.83
C ARG A 800 14.66 17.81 -29.98
N LEU A 801 13.93 18.14 -28.92
CA LEU A 801 13.18 19.41 -28.86
C LEU A 801 14.05 20.51 -28.25
N HIS A 802 14.07 21.65 -28.87
CA HIS A 802 14.74 22.85 -28.35
C HIS A 802 13.67 23.89 -28.03
N VAL A 803 13.61 24.32 -26.79
CA VAL A 803 12.70 25.40 -26.37
C VAL A 803 13.54 26.65 -26.16
N GLN A 804 13.28 27.67 -26.95
CA GLN A 804 13.90 28.98 -26.80
C GLN A 804 12.83 29.94 -26.26
N VAL A 805 13.11 30.53 -25.11
CA VAL A 805 12.22 31.49 -24.47
C VAL A 805 12.80 32.89 -24.73
N ASP A 806 12.06 33.73 -25.44
CA ASP A 806 12.44 35.11 -25.62
C ASP A 806 11.78 35.97 -24.51
N TRP A 807 12.59 36.35 -23.55
CA TRP A 807 12.17 37.12 -22.37
C TRP A 807 11.79 38.58 -22.65
N GLN A 808 12.10 39.09 -23.82
CA GLN A 808 11.77 40.47 -24.18
C GLN A 808 10.28 40.66 -24.54
N THR A 809 9.60 39.57 -24.89
CA THR A 809 8.16 39.63 -25.25
C THR A 809 7.19 39.40 -24.09
N LEU A 810 7.67 38.92 -22.94
CA LEU A 810 6.86 38.62 -21.76
C LEU A 810 6.52 39.84 -20.87
N HIS A 811 7.17 40.97 -21.10
CA HIS A 811 6.89 42.22 -20.35
C HIS A 811 6.10 43.28 -21.11
N ALA A 812 5.58 42.96 -22.31
CA ALA A 812 4.74 43.86 -23.05
C ALA A 812 3.51 43.12 -23.55
N GLY A 813 2.44 43.16 -22.77
CA GLY A 813 1.14 42.81 -23.29
C GLY A 813 0.31 41.91 -22.39
N GLU A 814 -0.44 42.52 -21.49
CA GLU A 814 -1.80 42.05 -21.21
C GLU A 814 -2.55 42.02 -22.56
N ASN A 815 -3.02 40.83 -22.88
CA ASN A 815 -4.03 40.45 -23.87
C ASN A 815 -3.56 39.48 -24.97
N GLY A 816 -4.16 38.30 -24.93
CA GLY A 816 -4.55 37.58 -26.13
C GLY A 816 -3.58 36.49 -26.62
N ASN A 817 -3.93 35.27 -26.30
CA ASN A 817 -3.79 34.06 -27.14
C ASN A 817 -3.05 34.21 -28.46
N GLN A 818 -1.94 33.53 -28.59
CA GLN A 818 -1.65 32.73 -29.79
C GLN A 818 -0.33 31.95 -29.61
N PHE A 819 -0.42 30.66 -29.42
CA PHE A 819 0.71 29.77 -29.64
C PHE A 819 0.87 29.51 -31.13
N VAL A 820 1.99 29.89 -31.71
CA VAL A 820 2.39 29.48 -33.06
C VAL A 820 3.49 28.43 -32.91
N SER A 821 3.17 27.18 -33.28
CA SER A 821 4.17 26.15 -33.55
C SER A 821 4.83 26.45 -34.91
N LYS A 822 6.14 26.53 -34.98
CA LYS A 822 6.92 26.37 -36.21
C LYS A 822 7.96 25.25 -36.00
N GLU A 823 8.01 24.35 -36.98
CA GLU A 823 8.78 23.17 -37.28
C GLU A 823 10.14 23.03 -36.63
#